data_59ad67f43da8afbbfccecde78a488741
#
_entry.id   59ad67f43da8afbbfccecde78a488741
#
_cell.length_a   1.000
_cell.length_b   1.000
_cell.length_c   1.000
_cell.angle_alpha   90.00
_cell.angle_beta   90.00
_cell.angle_gamma   90.00
#
_symmetry.space_group_name_H-M   'P 1'
#
loop_
_entity.id
_entity.type
_entity.pdbx_description
1 polymer ?
#
loop_
_entity_poly.entity_id
_entity_poly.type
_entity_poly.pdbx_seq_one_letter_code
_entity_poly.pdbx_strand_id
1 'polypeptide(L)'
;MKLLHPTRTVALCAAVVLLTACSSKAGRVQSGLEKGAEFVRLADYDKANVEVRNVLQIDPKNAEAFFISGQIAENKGEFQRAFGSYTKAVELKPDHIEAIVGLARIYMLAGETEKSGKAVADALALNSGDMGARTIKAALVARKGDVPAAIEQAKALVAEQKTVPPETSMMLAGLYISQRDTNSALGVVEAALKNYPKNLSLLQVAAQIAGESTDAAMKTKAEEFFRQTTEVAPKNTALWNAWAAYLARNNQIDRTEAVLRASIKSQPDDSSRRLVLLDFLSTRKGREVAEKEFLAAIADKPKDATLRLGLVNLYRADGRAADARRVLQETIDLGKDTPAALTARNQLAADKLAQGKVTEARTLIGEVLTASPRDGTALVMRGRMLLADGDARNAIIDLRAAAKDQPGSPEIAGLLAQAHRAAGEPQLAREVLVDAVKFKADSAELHLLLAADMADAKEYKEASAEVEAALKAAPTNMRAYDMKAQIALVQKDSAGAEKTFASLKTLFPKEPTGFLKLGQLYSDQKKYDAALKEYDAASKIVPDAPGPMLSAIGILIAQRKFDEANSRIDALMTREPKNVLPYQLRGDVAVARDDLALAEQSYRKMIEFAPLVPAGYQSLARVMAMRSNIAGSITALEQGEKAIPADLSIPGSRAEWLARAGRNDDAIALYETLLKRAPDDDSYANNLAYLLVEMKGDKASLERALALTQRFKESNNPGYLDSLGWTQYKLGQYADATPVLERAVQRAPNSPLLQLHLGLALHKKGDVARAQEFLRKAVDSKSKLPNLDEAKLLLAQK
;
A
#
# COMPACT_ATOMS: atom_id res chain seq x y z
N MET A 1 -30.64 79.81 45.95
CA MET A 1 -30.68 80.74 44.82
C MET A 1 -29.46 80.63 43.98
N LYS A 2 -29.60 80.07 42.82
CA LYS A 2 -29.02 80.33 41.48
C LYS A 2 -29.18 79.09 40.61
N LEU A 3 -30.02 79.24 39.64
CA LEU A 3 -30.31 78.30 38.51
C LEU A 3 -29.03 77.95 37.74
N LEU A 4 -28.82 76.68 37.53
CA LEU A 4 -27.83 76.14 36.54
C LEU A 4 -28.61 75.63 35.35
N HIS A 5 -28.32 76.17 34.19
CA HIS A 5 -29.00 76.00 32.90
C HIS A 5 -29.00 74.57 32.36
N PRO A 6 -30.10 74.13 31.71
CA PRO A 6 -30.24 72.74 31.16
C PRO A 6 -29.62 72.55 29.79
N THR A 7 -28.69 73.37 29.31
CA THR A 7 -28.16 73.29 27.91
C THR A 7 -26.88 72.48 27.74
N ARG A 8 -26.23 71.98 28.82
CA ARG A 8 -25.05 71.16 28.73
C ARG A 8 -25.30 69.60 28.69
N THR A 9 -26.45 69.19 29.17
CA THR A 9 -26.80 67.77 29.25
C THR A 9 -27.36 67.25 27.95
N VAL A 10 -27.93 68.06 27.09
CA VAL A 10 -28.49 67.75 25.79
C VAL A 10 -27.39 67.56 24.73
N ALA A 11 -26.25 68.29 24.83
CA ALA A 11 -25.13 68.17 23.94
C ALA A 11 -24.34 66.90 24.20
N LEU A 12 -24.25 66.38 25.44
CA LEU A 12 -23.53 65.13 25.77
C LEU A 12 -24.35 63.88 25.37
N CYS A 13 -25.69 63.97 25.52
CA CYS A 13 -26.56 62.87 25.03
C CYS A 13 -26.64 62.84 23.50
N ALA A 14 -26.57 63.94 22.78
CA ALA A 14 -26.49 63.97 21.32
C ALA A 14 -25.14 63.44 20.78
N ALA A 15 -24.03 63.70 21.46
CA ALA A 15 -22.72 63.17 21.11
C ALA A 15 -22.57 61.62 21.36
N VAL A 16 -23.23 61.11 22.43
CA VAL A 16 -23.27 59.66 22.70
C VAL A 16 -24.21 58.94 21.75
N VAL A 17 -25.33 59.54 21.34
CA VAL A 17 -26.24 58.98 20.32
C VAL A 17 -25.62 59.04 18.91
N LEU A 18 -24.75 60.01 18.60
CA LEU A 18 -23.98 60.01 17.34
C LEU A 18 -22.86 59.01 17.28
N LEU A 19 -22.29 58.60 18.45
CA LEU A 19 -21.29 57.54 18.53
C LEU A 19 -21.88 56.11 18.52
N THR A 20 -23.17 55.94 18.82
CA THR A 20 -23.90 54.66 18.71
C THR A 20 -24.67 54.49 17.39
N ALA A 21 -24.74 55.54 16.56
CA ALA A 21 -25.42 55.51 15.27
C ALA A 21 -24.56 55.07 14.09
N CYS A 22 -23.26 54.74 14.27
CA CYS A 22 -22.36 54.33 13.19
C CYS A 22 -22.25 52.79 12.98
N SER A 23 -23.25 52.00 13.37
CA SER A 23 -23.32 50.61 12.95
C SER A 23 -24.59 50.34 12.13
N SER A 24 -24.84 51.15 11.12
CA SER A 24 -25.85 50.80 10.11
C SER A 24 -25.51 49.45 9.48
N LYS A 25 -26.54 48.69 9.05
CA LYS A 25 -26.34 47.41 8.32
C LYS A 25 -25.30 47.59 7.21
N ALA A 26 -25.38 48.68 6.45
CA ALA A 26 -24.44 49.03 5.39
C ALA A 26 -23.01 49.30 5.93
N GLY A 27 -22.86 50.03 7.03
CA GLY A 27 -21.54 50.31 7.63
C GLY A 27 -20.84 49.04 8.16
N ARG A 28 -21.58 48.07 8.69
CA ARG A 28 -21.01 46.78 9.11
C ARG A 28 -20.57 45.93 7.92
N VAL A 29 -21.36 45.92 6.83
CA VAL A 29 -20.99 45.26 5.58
C VAL A 29 -19.73 45.87 5.01
N GLN A 30 -19.64 47.19 4.86
CA GLN A 30 -18.48 47.87 4.33
C GLN A 30 -17.21 47.62 5.18
N SER A 31 -17.28 47.73 6.49
CA SER A 31 -16.18 47.48 7.40
C SER A 31 -15.73 46.01 7.34
N GLY A 32 -16.66 45.06 7.19
CA GLY A 32 -16.34 43.62 7.02
C GLY A 32 -15.62 43.33 5.70
N LEU A 33 -16.06 43.97 4.60
CA LEU A 33 -15.39 43.83 3.29
C LEU A 33 -13.95 44.39 3.33
N GLU A 34 -13.76 45.60 3.89
CA GLU A 34 -12.46 46.23 4.02
C GLU A 34 -11.49 45.38 4.85
N LYS A 35 -11.93 44.86 6.01
CA LYS A 35 -11.16 43.94 6.83
C LYS A 35 -10.89 42.62 6.14
N GLY A 36 -11.89 42.07 5.45
CA GLY A 36 -11.73 40.84 4.67
C GLY A 36 -10.65 40.97 3.60
N ALA A 37 -10.69 42.05 2.82
CA ALA A 37 -9.68 42.33 1.80
C ALA A 37 -8.29 42.59 2.42
N GLU A 38 -8.22 43.30 3.56
CA GLU A 38 -6.97 43.52 4.29
C GLU A 38 -6.36 42.20 4.76
N PHE A 39 -7.13 41.28 5.36
CA PHE A 39 -6.65 39.98 5.78
C PHE A 39 -6.22 39.10 4.61
N VAL A 40 -6.84 39.20 3.43
CA VAL A 40 -6.36 38.55 2.22
C VAL A 40 -4.95 39.06 1.83
N ARG A 41 -4.74 40.38 1.87
CA ARG A 41 -3.42 40.98 1.60
C ARG A 41 -2.34 40.53 2.59
N LEU A 42 -2.72 40.29 3.85
CA LEU A 42 -1.84 39.80 4.92
C LEU A 42 -1.71 38.26 4.92
N ALA A 43 -2.31 37.55 3.99
CA ALA A 43 -2.40 36.09 3.92
C ALA A 43 -3.00 35.43 5.19
N ASP A 44 -3.78 36.18 5.99
CA ASP A 44 -4.53 35.65 7.14
C ASP A 44 -5.94 35.23 6.67
N TYR A 45 -5.95 34.12 5.88
CA TYR A 45 -7.16 33.66 5.21
C TYR A 45 -8.25 33.18 6.16
N ASP A 46 -7.91 32.78 7.38
CA ASP A 46 -8.88 32.34 8.37
C ASP A 46 -9.67 33.52 8.94
N LYS A 47 -8.99 34.63 9.26
CA LYS A 47 -9.69 35.88 9.66
C LYS A 47 -10.44 36.48 8.48
N ALA A 48 -9.88 36.47 7.27
CA ALA A 48 -10.60 36.91 6.08
C ALA A 48 -11.92 36.13 5.91
N ASN A 49 -11.91 34.80 6.04
CA ASN A 49 -13.11 33.97 5.99
C ASN A 49 -14.15 34.33 7.06
N VAL A 50 -13.72 34.66 8.27
CA VAL A 50 -14.67 35.09 9.34
C VAL A 50 -15.37 36.37 8.94
N GLU A 51 -14.64 37.39 8.48
CA GLU A 51 -15.21 38.69 8.09
C GLU A 51 -16.16 38.52 6.86
N VAL A 52 -15.75 37.74 5.86
CA VAL A 52 -16.59 37.45 4.69
C VAL A 52 -17.90 36.74 5.09
N ARG A 53 -17.83 35.75 5.99
CA ARG A 53 -19.04 35.07 6.50
C ARG A 53 -19.97 36.04 7.24
N ASN A 54 -19.41 36.93 8.07
CA ASN A 54 -20.17 37.94 8.77
C ASN A 54 -20.90 38.87 7.78
N VAL A 55 -20.19 39.25 6.69
CA VAL A 55 -20.82 40.06 5.63
C VAL A 55 -21.95 39.29 4.95
N LEU A 56 -21.73 38.03 4.55
CA LEU A 56 -22.74 37.21 3.87
C LEU A 56 -23.94 36.84 4.77
N GLN A 57 -23.76 36.81 6.09
CA GLN A 57 -24.89 36.69 7.04
C GLN A 57 -25.77 37.96 7.07
N ILE A 58 -25.19 39.14 6.86
CA ILE A 58 -25.89 40.42 6.85
C ILE A 58 -26.48 40.67 5.45
N ASP A 59 -25.74 40.40 4.40
CA ASP A 59 -26.09 40.60 2.99
C ASP A 59 -25.71 39.35 2.14
N PRO A 60 -26.61 38.36 2.04
CA PRO A 60 -26.35 37.09 1.36
C PRO A 60 -26.13 37.19 -0.17
N LYS A 61 -26.43 38.37 -0.75
CA LYS A 61 -26.23 38.63 -2.19
C LYS A 61 -25.13 39.66 -2.46
N ASN A 62 -24.17 39.78 -1.58
CA ASN A 62 -23.06 40.73 -1.72
C ASN A 62 -22.00 40.18 -2.69
N ALA A 63 -21.93 40.76 -3.89
CA ALA A 63 -20.97 40.35 -4.93
C ALA A 63 -19.51 40.49 -4.50
N GLU A 64 -19.17 41.59 -3.79
CA GLU A 64 -17.82 41.83 -3.27
C GLU A 64 -17.38 40.77 -2.26
N ALA A 65 -18.30 40.37 -1.36
CA ALA A 65 -18.01 39.29 -0.41
C ALA A 65 -17.73 37.94 -1.11
N PHE A 66 -18.47 37.64 -2.18
CA PHE A 66 -18.17 36.45 -3.00
C PHE A 66 -16.85 36.57 -3.75
N PHE A 67 -16.50 37.75 -4.26
CA PHE A 67 -15.22 38.00 -4.88
C PHE A 67 -14.08 37.77 -3.87
N ILE A 68 -14.13 38.34 -2.66
CA ILE A 68 -13.13 38.12 -1.61
C ILE A 68 -13.07 36.62 -1.22
N SER A 69 -14.25 35.94 -1.14
CA SER A 69 -14.27 34.47 -0.92
C SER A 69 -13.55 33.70 -2.02
N GLY A 70 -13.69 34.13 -3.26
CA GLY A 70 -12.95 33.58 -4.41
C GLY A 70 -11.44 33.76 -4.27
N GLN A 71 -11.00 34.96 -3.87
CA GLN A 71 -9.57 35.23 -3.63
C GLN A 71 -9.00 34.37 -2.48
N ILE A 72 -9.74 34.19 -1.40
CA ILE A 72 -9.33 33.31 -0.28
C ILE A 72 -9.14 31.87 -0.78
N ALA A 73 -10.13 31.33 -1.51
CA ALA A 73 -10.10 29.98 -2.03
C ALA A 73 -8.96 29.78 -3.05
N GLU A 74 -8.76 30.74 -3.96
CA GLU A 74 -7.68 30.73 -4.94
C GLU A 74 -6.30 30.68 -4.26
N ASN A 75 -6.07 31.54 -3.27
CA ASN A 75 -4.80 31.59 -2.52
C ASN A 75 -4.58 30.35 -1.63
N LYS A 76 -5.63 29.62 -1.25
CA LYS A 76 -5.53 28.31 -0.56
C LYS A 76 -5.36 27.14 -1.55
N GLY A 77 -5.40 27.37 -2.87
CA GLY A 77 -5.35 26.32 -3.88
C GLY A 77 -6.68 25.56 -4.08
N GLU A 78 -7.77 26.05 -3.48
CA GLU A 78 -9.13 25.48 -3.57
C GLU A 78 -9.82 25.95 -4.86
N PHE A 79 -9.25 25.63 -6.03
CA PHE A 79 -9.64 26.23 -7.31
C PHE A 79 -11.11 26.02 -7.70
N GLN A 80 -11.68 24.86 -7.35
CA GLN A 80 -13.11 24.59 -7.63
C GLN A 80 -14.02 25.52 -6.81
N ARG A 81 -13.65 25.78 -5.57
CA ARG A 81 -14.36 26.72 -4.69
C ARG A 81 -14.17 28.17 -5.13
N ALA A 82 -12.94 28.52 -5.56
CA ALA A 82 -12.67 29.83 -6.13
C ALA A 82 -13.53 30.08 -7.37
N PHE A 83 -13.61 29.12 -8.28
CA PHE A 83 -14.47 29.17 -9.46
C PHE A 83 -15.94 29.45 -9.10
N GLY A 84 -16.52 28.68 -8.16
CA GLY A 84 -17.89 28.86 -7.72
C GLY A 84 -18.13 30.25 -7.11
N SER A 85 -17.17 30.76 -6.33
CA SER A 85 -17.27 32.07 -5.68
C SER A 85 -17.18 33.22 -6.69
N TYR A 86 -16.24 33.18 -7.64
CA TYR A 86 -16.14 34.18 -8.71
C TYR A 86 -17.35 34.13 -9.64
N THR A 87 -17.84 32.95 -9.99
CA THR A 87 -19.09 32.81 -10.79
C THR A 87 -20.24 33.48 -10.08
N LYS A 88 -20.38 33.26 -8.76
CA LYS A 88 -21.46 33.90 -8.00
C LYS A 88 -21.32 35.40 -7.89
N ALA A 89 -20.11 35.93 -7.78
CA ALA A 89 -19.85 37.37 -7.81
C ALA A 89 -20.29 37.98 -9.15
N VAL A 90 -19.95 37.35 -10.28
CA VAL A 90 -20.35 37.81 -11.63
C VAL A 90 -21.86 37.66 -11.88
N GLU A 91 -22.49 36.59 -11.40
CA GLU A 91 -23.96 36.44 -11.46
C GLU A 91 -24.71 37.58 -10.72
N LEU A 92 -24.17 38.01 -9.58
CA LEU A 92 -24.76 39.07 -8.78
C LEU A 92 -24.45 40.47 -9.30
N LYS A 93 -23.27 40.63 -9.90
CA LYS A 93 -22.80 41.88 -10.48
C LYS A 93 -22.05 41.59 -11.81
N PRO A 94 -22.76 41.59 -12.95
CA PRO A 94 -22.19 41.23 -14.26
C PRO A 94 -21.01 42.10 -14.75
N ASP A 95 -20.90 43.32 -14.21
CA ASP A 95 -19.83 44.27 -14.51
C ASP A 95 -18.70 44.25 -13.45
N HIS A 96 -18.62 43.20 -12.61
CA HIS A 96 -17.55 43.04 -11.64
C HIS A 96 -16.25 42.54 -12.33
N ILE A 97 -15.48 43.49 -12.84
CA ILE A 97 -14.28 43.20 -13.67
C ILE A 97 -13.28 42.28 -12.96
N GLU A 98 -12.99 42.54 -11.68
CA GLU A 98 -12.01 41.73 -10.91
C GLU A 98 -12.47 40.27 -10.73
N ALA A 99 -13.78 40.03 -10.61
CA ALA A 99 -14.30 38.65 -10.53
C ALA A 99 -14.24 37.95 -11.89
N ILE A 100 -14.53 38.67 -13.00
CA ILE A 100 -14.35 38.15 -14.38
C ILE A 100 -12.90 37.80 -14.64
N VAL A 101 -11.96 38.66 -14.21
CA VAL A 101 -10.51 38.40 -14.31
C VAL A 101 -10.11 37.21 -13.45
N GLY A 102 -10.70 37.06 -12.26
CA GLY A 102 -10.54 35.87 -11.42
C GLY A 102 -10.95 34.58 -12.16
N LEU A 103 -12.14 34.59 -12.80
CA LEU A 103 -12.59 33.47 -13.65
C LEU A 103 -11.65 33.19 -14.82
N ALA A 104 -11.19 34.24 -15.49
CA ALA A 104 -10.23 34.08 -16.60
C ALA A 104 -8.95 33.37 -16.14
N ARG A 105 -8.46 33.71 -14.96
CA ARG A 105 -7.28 33.08 -14.34
C ARG A 105 -7.54 31.62 -13.99
N ILE A 106 -8.68 31.30 -13.39
CA ILE A 106 -9.06 29.91 -13.08
C ILE A 106 -9.22 29.08 -14.35
N TYR A 107 -9.87 29.59 -15.41
CA TYR A 107 -9.94 28.91 -16.69
C TYR A 107 -8.56 28.67 -17.30
N MET A 108 -7.64 29.64 -17.19
CA MET A 108 -6.28 29.49 -17.69
C MET A 108 -5.53 28.39 -16.92
N LEU A 109 -5.69 28.30 -15.60
CA LEU A 109 -5.10 27.25 -14.78
C LEU A 109 -5.65 25.84 -15.13
N ALA A 110 -6.95 25.77 -15.42
CA ALA A 110 -7.63 24.54 -15.85
C ALA A 110 -7.30 24.10 -17.30
N GLY A 111 -6.53 24.88 -18.04
CA GLY A 111 -6.23 24.60 -19.45
C GLY A 111 -7.31 25.02 -20.44
N GLU A 112 -8.39 25.60 -19.97
CA GLU A 112 -9.57 26.06 -20.76
C GLU A 112 -9.27 27.41 -21.45
N THR A 113 -8.31 27.38 -22.38
CA THR A 113 -7.74 28.58 -23.02
C THR A 113 -8.79 29.44 -23.73
N GLU A 114 -9.78 28.82 -24.36
CA GLU A 114 -10.85 29.54 -25.07
C GLU A 114 -11.78 30.28 -24.09
N LYS A 115 -12.20 29.62 -23.01
CA LYS A 115 -13.03 30.22 -21.97
C LYS A 115 -12.31 31.36 -21.25
N SER A 116 -11.01 31.16 -20.97
CA SER A 116 -10.15 32.22 -20.41
C SER A 116 -10.10 33.43 -21.36
N GLY A 117 -9.87 33.17 -22.66
CA GLY A 117 -9.84 34.24 -23.69
C GLY A 117 -11.16 35.01 -23.77
N LYS A 118 -12.31 34.34 -23.68
CA LYS A 118 -13.63 34.99 -23.67
C LYS A 118 -13.79 35.87 -22.43
N ALA A 119 -13.50 35.35 -21.23
CA ALA A 119 -13.60 36.13 -20.00
C ALA A 119 -12.67 37.36 -20.02
N VAL A 120 -11.46 37.24 -20.58
CA VAL A 120 -10.55 38.38 -20.81
C VAL A 120 -11.18 39.41 -21.77
N ALA A 121 -11.82 38.98 -22.87
CA ALA A 121 -12.48 39.88 -23.82
C ALA A 121 -13.65 40.60 -23.13
N ASP A 122 -14.48 39.92 -22.33
CA ASP A 122 -15.58 40.48 -21.56
C ASP A 122 -15.08 41.55 -20.58
N ALA A 123 -14.01 41.28 -19.82
CA ALA A 123 -13.38 42.23 -18.90
C ALA A 123 -12.85 43.49 -19.63
N LEU A 124 -12.17 43.30 -20.78
CA LEU A 124 -11.62 44.41 -21.57
C LEU A 124 -12.68 45.21 -22.30
N ALA A 125 -13.85 44.64 -22.57
CA ALA A 125 -15.01 45.37 -23.09
C ALA A 125 -15.61 46.35 -22.05
N LEU A 126 -15.53 45.95 -20.77
CA LEU A 126 -15.97 46.82 -19.64
C LEU A 126 -14.90 47.89 -19.32
N ASN A 127 -13.63 47.53 -19.34
CA ASN A 127 -12.51 48.42 -19.13
C ASN A 127 -11.32 47.98 -19.96
N SER A 128 -11.07 48.61 -21.09
CA SER A 128 -9.95 48.32 -22.04
C SER A 128 -8.57 48.50 -21.38
N GLY A 129 -8.46 49.29 -20.31
CA GLY A 129 -7.24 49.54 -19.54
C GLY A 129 -7.01 48.59 -18.40
N ASP A 130 -7.93 47.62 -18.13
CA ASP A 130 -7.78 46.73 -17.00
C ASP A 130 -6.49 45.92 -17.05
N MET A 131 -5.65 46.12 -16.07
CA MET A 131 -4.30 45.57 -16.03
C MET A 131 -4.32 44.04 -15.81
N GLY A 132 -5.24 43.53 -15.01
CA GLY A 132 -5.38 42.09 -14.74
C GLY A 132 -5.77 41.33 -16.02
N ALA A 133 -6.78 41.82 -16.75
CA ALA A 133 -7.22 41.24 -18.02
C ALA A 133 -6.12 41.33 -19.11
N ARG A 134 -5.41 42.45 -19.20
CA ARG A 134 -4.28 42.60 -20.12
C ARG A 134 -3.11 41.66 -19.76
N THR A 135 -2.85 41.46 -18.49
CA THR A 135 -1.85 40.51 -17.99
C THR A 135 -2.19 39.07 -18.41
N ILE A 136 -3.44 38.64 -18.21
CA ILE A 136 -3.88 37.32 -18.65
C ILE A 136 -3.85 37.19 -20.18
N LYS A 137 -4.22 38.25 -20.91
CA LYS A 137 -4.11 38.29 -22.38
C LYS A 137 -2.69 37.98 -22.87
N ALA A 138 -1.67 38.61 -22.27
CA ALA A 138 -0.28 38.32 -22.55
C ALA A 138 0.11 36.88 -22.20
N ALA A 139 -0.35 36.36 -21.06
CA ALA A 139 -0.10 34.96 -20.68
C ALA A 139 -0.75 33.94 -21.65
N LEU A 140 -1.93 34.29 -22.24
CA LEU A 140 -2.58 33.46 -23.25
C LEU A 140 -1.81 33.45 -24.58
N VAL A 141 -1.10 34.52 -24.94
CA VAL A 141 -0.18 34.55 -26.10
C VAL A 141 0.98 33.56 -25.91
N ALA A 142 1.58 33.56 -24.73
CA ALA A 142 2.62 32.57 -24.38
C ALA A 142 2.11 31.14 -24.46
N ARG A 143 0.90 30.89 -24.00
CA ARG A 143 0.28 29.55 -24.03
C ARG A 143 -0.02 29.05 -25.46
N LYS A 144 -0.21 29.97 -26.42
CA LYS A 144 -0.32 29.65 -27.83
C LYS A 144 1.05 29.36 -28.50
N GLY A 145 2.13 29.44 -27.73
CA GLY A 145 3.50 29.14 -28.19
C GLY A 145 4.36 30.36 -28.50
N ASP A 146 3.79 31.60 -28.52
CA ASP A 146 4.54 32.81 -28.81
C ASP A 146 5.03 33.51 -27.54
N VAL A 147 6.01 32.89 -26.89
CA VAL A 147 6.60 33.41 -25.65
C VAL A 147 7.33 34.76 -25.88
N PRO A 148 8.07 34.98 -26.98
CA PRO A 148 8.67 36.29 -27.23
C PRO A 148 7.65 37.43 -27.32
N ALA A 149 6.56 37.27 -28.07
CA ALA A 149 5.50 38.29 -28.16
C ALA A 149 4.81 38.54 -26.80
N ALA A 150 4.63 37.50 -26.00
CA ALA A 150 4.10 37.62 -24.64
C ALA A 150 5.04 38.46 -23.74
N ILE A 151 6.33 38.25 -23.80
CA ILE A 151 7.35 39.02 -23.07
C ILE A 151 7.28 40.50 -23.48
N GLU A 152 7.23 40.82 -24.77
CA GLU A 152 7.15 42.21 -25.22
C GLU A 152 5.84 42.88 -24.76
N GLN A 153 4.69 42.19 -24.85
CA GLN A 153 3.43 42.70 -24.30
C GLN A 153 3.52 42.94 -22.79
N ALA A 154 4.11 42.00 -22.01
CA ALA A 154 4.29 42.13 -20.60
C ALA A 154 5.25 43.28 -20.19
N LYS A 155 6.34 43.45 -20.93
CA LYS A 155 7.24 44.63 -20.77
C LYS A 155 6.52 45.95 -21.02
N ALA A 156 5.71 46.03 -22.05
CA ALA A 156 4.91 47.22 -22.34
C ALA A 156 3.96 47.53 -21.18
N LEU A 157 3.28 46.51 -20.61
CA LEU A 157 2.42 46.66 -19.44
C LEU A 157 3.18 47.20 -18.23
N VAL A 158 4.40 46.69 -18.01
CA VAL A 158 5.27 47.14 -16.90
C VAL A 158 5.73 48.59 -17.13
N ALA A 159 6.02 48.98 -18.36
CA ALA A 159 6.50 50.33 -18.71
C ALA A 159 5.40 51.40 -18.61
N GLU A 160 4.13 51.06 -18.84
CA GLU A 160 3.00 51.99 -18.82
C GLU A 160 2.66 52.53 -17.41
N GLN A 161 3.13 51.88 -16.34
CA GLN A 161 2.71 52.14 -14.97
C GLN A 161 3.87 52.56 -14.06
N LYS A 162 3.67 53.56 -13.22
CA LYS A 162 4.64 53.91 -12.17
C LYS A 162 4.69 52.81 -11.06
N THR A 163 3.57 52.13 -10.85
CA THR A 163 3.45 51.06 -9.85
C THR A 163 2.77 49.87 -10.53
N VAL A 164 3.54 48.86 -10.84
CA VAL A 164 3.09 47.64 -11.54
C VAL A 164 2.49 46.67 -10.53
N PRO A 165 1.29 46.10 -10.80
CA PRO A 165 0.72 45.07 -9.93
C PRO A 165 1.64 43.87 -9.79
N PRO A 166 1.70 43.23 -8.59
CA PRO A 166 2.55 42.06 -8.34
C PRO A 166 2.32 40.92 -9.35
N GLU A 167 1.07 40.70 -9.75
CA GLU A 167 0.66 39.63 -10.68
C GLU A 167 1.28 39.79 -12.06
N THR A 168 1.33 41.03 -12.58
CA THR A 168 1.97 41.35 -13.88
C THR A 168 3.46 41.10 -13.83
N SER A 169 4.12 41.49 -12.72
CA SER A 169 5.56 41.25 -12.49
C SER A 169 5.87 39.76 -12.36
N MET A 170 5.05 39.03 -11.62
CA MET A 170 5.20 37.57 -11.48
C MET A 170 5.00 36.85 -12.81
N MET A 171 4.04 37.27 -13.63
CA MET A 171 3.80 36.69 -14.96
C MET A 171 5.00 36.93 -15.87
N LEU A 172 5.52 38.17 -15.95
CA LEU A 172 6.72 38.49 -16.74
C LEU A 172 7.95 37.70 -16.25
N ALA A 173 8.14 37.57 -14.94
CA ALA A 173 9.19 36.74 -14.38
C ALA A 173 9.04 35.26 -14.77
N GLY A 174 7.83 34.72 -14.74
CA GLY A 174 7.52 33.35 -15.20
C GLY A 174 7.85 33.14 -16.68
N LEU A 175 7.59 34.12 -17.53
CA LEU A 175 7.97 34.08 -18.95
C LEU A 175 9.49 34.04 -19.13
N TYR A 176 10.24 34.84 -18.39
CA TYR A 176 11.71 34.79 -18.39
C TYR A 176 12.26 33.47 -17.88
N ILE A 177 11.66 32.88 -16.84
CA ILE A 177 12.02 31.55 -16.33
C ILE A 177 11.83 30.49 -17.43
N SER A 178 10.73 30.56 -18.20
CA SER A 178 10.48 29.63 -19.32
C SER A 178 11.56 29.71 -20.41
N GLN A 179 12.21 30.88 -20.55
CA GLN A 179 13.35 31.11 -21.43
C GLN A 179 14.71 30.84 -20.77
N ARG A 180 14.73 30.36 -19.53
CA ARG A 180 15.92 30.15 -18.69
C ARG A 180 16.71 31.44 -18.39
N ASP A 181 16.08 32.59 -18.53
CA ASP A 181 16.65 33.90 -18.18
C ASP A 181 16.31 34.25 -16.72
N THR A 182 17.02 33.62 -15.80
CA THR A 182 16.80 33.80 -14.36
C THR A 182 17.19 35.19 -13.86
N ASN A 183 18.15 35.86 -14.53
CA ASN A 183 18.59 37.22 -14.17
C ASN A 183 17.49 38.26 -14.47
N SER A 184 16.91 38.25 -15.66
CA SER A 184 15.81 39.14 -16.02
C SER A 184 14.58 38.83 -15.16
N ALA A 185 14.30 37.56 -14.89
CA ALA A 185 13.20 37.15 -14.00
C ALA A 185 13.34 37.75 -12.62
N LEU A 186 14.52 37.59 -11.98
CA LEU A 186 14.78 38.17 -10.65
C LEU A 186 14.73 39.69 -10.68
N GLY A 187 15.31 40.34 -11.69
CA GLY A 187 15.32 41.79 -11.84
C GLY A 187 13.92 42.41 -11.87
N VAL A 188 12.95 41.75 -12.54
CA VAL A 188 11.54 42.18 -12.57
C VAL A 188 10.91 42.05 -11.18
N VAL A 189 11.15 40.95 -10.48
CA VAL A 189 10.60 40.72 -9.13
C VAL A 189 11.22 41.70 -8.11
N GLU A 190 12.54 41.94 -8.16
CA GLU A 190 13.22 42.91 -7.31
C GLU A 190 12.69 44.35 -7.56
N ALA A 191 12.43 44.70 -8.80
CA ALA A 191 11.82 46.00 -9.12
C ALA A 191 10.41 46.14 -8.53
N ALA A 192 9.59 45.10 -8.59
CA ALA A 192 8.27 45.07 -7.97
C ALA A 192 8.36 45.14 -6.43
N LEU A 193 9.34 44.47 -5.81
CA LEU A 193 9.56 44.50 -4.37
C LEU A 193 9.94 45.89 -3.82
N LYS A 194 10.47 46.78 -4.66
CA LYS A 194 10.69 48.18 -4.23
C LYS A 194 9.37 48.89 -3.91
N ASN A 195 8.31 48.57 -4.64
CA ASN A 195 6.99 49.15 -4.41
C ASN A 195 6.15 48.35 -3.40
N TYR A 196 6.38 47.03 -3.34
CA TYR A 196 5.64 46.08 -2.49
C TYR A 196 6.57 45.25 -1.60
N PRO A 197 7.35 45.86 -0.71
CA PRO A 197 8.48 45.21 0.04
C PRO A 197 8.03 44.07 0.95
N LYS A 198 6.73 44.01 1.32
CA LYS A 198 6.15 42.98 2.18
C LYS A 198 5.19 42.06 1.39
N ASN A 199 5.21 42.10 0.07
CA ASN A 199 4.38 41.19 -0.72
C ASN A 199 4.96 39.79 -0.67
N LEU A 200 4.24 38.88 -0.01
CA LEU A 200 4.69 37.54 0.28
C LEU A 200 4.94 36.72 -1.00
N SER A 201 4.06 36.83 -1.98
CA SER A 201 4.17 36.11 -3.25
C SER A 201 5.41 36.51 -4.05
N LEU A 202 5.70 37.82 -4.12
CA LEU A 202 6.91 38.32 -4.74
C LEU A 202 8.18 37.84 -4.02
N LEU A 203 8.19 37.86 -2.69
CA LEU A 203 9.32 37.38 -1.88
C LEU A 203 9.55 35.89 -2.09
N GLN A 204 8.48 35.08 -2.14
CA GLN A 204 8.59 33.64 -2.39
C GLN A 204 9.13 33.33 -3.79
N VAL A 205 8.64 34.04 -4.81
CA VAL A 205 9.11 33.89 -6.19
C VAL A 205 10.58 34.32 -6.31
N ALA A 206 10.98 35.42 -5.68
CA ALA A 206 12.39 35.88 -5.66
C ALA A 206 13.29 34.85 -4.97
N ALA A 207 12.85 34.29 -3.82
CA ALA A 207 13.58 33.27 -3.08
C ALA A 207 13.78 31.99 -3.93
N GLN A 208 12.74 31.58 -4.66
CA GLN A 208 12.79 30.41 -5.53
C GLN A 208 13.74 30.65 -6.72
N ILE A 209 13.60 31.76 -7.47
CA ILE A 209 14.46 32.07 -8.61
C ILE A 209 15.92 32.13 -8.20
N ALA A 210 16.23 32.87 -7.13
CA ALA A 210 17.59 33.00 -6.64
C ALA A 210 18.12 31.66 -6.08
N GLY A 211 17.25 30.85 -5.45
CA GLY A 211 17.60 29.57 -4.84
C GLY A 211 17.91 28.42 -5.80
N GLU A 212 17.50 28.53 -7.06
CA GLU A 212 17.83 27.57 -8.12
C GLU A 212 19.22 27.83 -8.74
N SER A 213 19.81 29.00 -8.46
CA SER A 213 21.12 29.38 -9.02
C SER A 213 22.27 28.69 -8.27
N THR A 214 23.32 28.37 -9.02
CA THR A 214 24.59 27.89 -8.47
C THR A 214 25.53 29.04 -8.03
N ASP A 215 25.24 30.27 -8.45
CA ASP A 215 26.03 31.46 -8.14
C ASP A 215 25.96 31.85 -6.65
N ALA A 216 27.11 32.21 -6.05
CA ALA A 216 27.21 32.53 -4.64
C ALA A 216 26.43 33.80 -4.22
N ALA A 217 26.43 34.83 -5.08
CA ALA A 217 25.68 36.06 -4.81
C ALA A 217 24.19 35.83 -4.85
N MET A 218 23.73 35.01 -5.82
CA MET A 218 22.32 34.58 -5.91
C MET A 218 21.88 33.74 -4.71
N LYS A 219 22.72 32.83 -4.21
CA LYS A 219 22.47 32.09 -2.98
C LYS A 219 22.29 32.99 -1.76
N THR A 220 23.12 34.02 -1.66
CA THR A 220 22.97 35.03 -0.58
C THR A 220 21.65 35.78 -0.69
N LYS A 221 21.26 36.19 -1.90
CA LYS A 221 19.95 36.81 -2.13
C LYS A 221 18.79 35.88 -1.80
N ALA A 222 18.87 34.60 -2.19
CA ALA A 222 17.85 33.61 -1.86
C ALA A 222 17.59 33.53 -0.36
N GLU A 223 18.67 33.46 0.43
CA GLU A 223 18.54 33.40 1.88
C GLU A 223 17.91 34.67 2.47
N GLU A 224 18.28 35.83 1.95
CA GLU A 224 17.69 37.10 2.37
C GLU A 224 16.19 37.14 2.06
N PHE A 225 15.75 36.67 0.89
CA PHE A 225 14.34 36.58 0.54
C PHE A 225 13.60 35.57 1.42
N PHE A 226 14.17 34.38 1.67
CA PHE A 226 13.57 33.42 2.61
C PHE A 226 13.42 34.04 4.02
N ARG A 227 14.44 34.74 4.51
CA ARG A 227 14.37 35.45 5.80
C ARG A 227 13.21 36.44 5.81
N GLN A 228 13.09 37.29 4.79
CA GLN A 228 12.02 38.27 4.67
C GLN A 228 10.61 37.62 4.62
N THR A 229 10.45 36.46 3.93
CA THR A 229 9.16 35.76 3.95
C THR A 229 8.75 35.37 5.37
N THR A 230 9.71 34.89 6.20
CA THR A 230 9.43 34.48 7.57
C THR A 230 9.21 35.67 8.51
N GLU A 231 9.78 36.84 8.21
CA GLU A 231 9.51 38.09 8.93
C GLU A 231 8.13 38.67 8.64
N VAL A 232 7.70 38.60 7.36
CA VAL A 232 6.37 39.04 6.94
C VAL A 232 5.26 38.15 7.52
N ALA A 233 5.47 36.85 7.52
CA ALA A 233 4.48 35.88 7.99
C ALA A 233 5.09 34.83 8.95
N PRO A 234 5.51 35.22 10.17
CA PRO A 234 6.24 34.35 11.09
C PRO A 234 5.42 33.15 11.58
N LYS A 235 4.10 33.25 11.52
CA LYS A 235 3.20 32.14 11.89
C LYS A 235 3.02 31.10 10.80
N ASN A 236 3.43 31.36 9.58
CA ASN A 236 3.30 30.44 8.48
C ASN A 236 4.44 29.41 8.50
N THR A 237 4.14 28.20 8.99
CA THR A 237 5.11 27.08 9.12
C THR A 237 5.71 26.67 7.78
N ALA A 238 4.95 26.75 6.67
CA ALA A 238 5.42 26.35 5.34
C ALA A 238 6.64 27.21 4.88
N LEU A 239 6.68 28.49 5.22
CA LEU A 239 7.79 29.39 4.85
C LEU A 239 9.09 29.03 5.57
N TRP A 240 8.99 28.71 6.86
CA TRP A 240 10.13 28.22 7.63
C TRP A 240 10.66 26.91 7.09
N ASN A 241 9.74 25.99 6.74
CA ASN A 241 10.11 24.71 6.16
C ASN A 241 10.75 24.86 4.77
N ALA A 242 10.26 25.80 3.95
CA ALA A 242 10.86 26.09 2.65
C ALA A 242 12.30 26.62 2.80
N TRP A 243 12.54 27.54 3.75
CA TRP A 243 13.88 28.03 4.04
C TRP A 243 14.80 26.93 4.56
N ALA A 244 14.34 26.14 5.53
CA ALA A 244 15.09 25.00 6.05
C ALA A 244 15.42 23.98 4.96
N ALA A 245 14.46 23.65 4.09
CA ALA A 245 14.68 22.74 2.95
C ALA A 245 15.71 23.29 1.95
N TYR A 246 15.68 24.59 1.67
CA TYR A 246 16.70 25.25 0.84
C TYR A 246 18.10 25.09 1.43
N LEU A 247 18.29 25.38 2.73
CA LEU A 247 19.57 25.25 3.43
C LEU A 247 20.03 23.78 3.48
N ALA A 248 19.11 22.83 3.74
CA ALA A 248 19.41 21.40 3.79
C ALA A 248 19.87 20.85 2.43
N ARG A 249 19.26 21.30 1.32
CA ARG A 249 19.69 20.96 -0.05
C ARG A 249 21.09 21.48 -0.37
N ASN A 250 21.47 22.63 0.19
CA ASN A 250 22.81 23.21 0.07
C ASN A 250 23.80 22.69 1.13
N ASN A 251 23.45 21.58 1.83
CA ASN A 251 24.26 20.92 2.85
C ASN A 251 24.67 21.82 4.03
N GLN A 252 23.87 22.85 4.33
CA GLN A 252 24.11 23.80 5.43
C GLN A 252 23.42 23.32 6.72
N ILE A 253 23.90 22.21 7.27
CA ILE A 253 23.23 21.46 8.34
C ILE A 253 22.97 22.31 9.59
N ASP A 254 24.00 23.02 10.10
CA ASP A 254 23.86 23.83 11.33
C ASP A 254 22.94 25.04 11.14
N ARG A 255 22.98 25.65 9.95
CA ARG A 255 22.06 26.76 9.62
C ARG A 255 20.62 26.27 9.44
N THR A 256 20.42 25.09 8.88
CA THR A 256 19.10 24.46 8.80
C THR A 256 18.51 24.26 10.21
N GLU A 257 19.29 23.72 11.13
CA GLU A 257 18.88 23.56 12.53
C GLU A 257 18.53 24.91 13.16
N ALA A 258 19.39 25.95 12.98
CA ALA A 258 19.14 27.29 13.52
C ALA A 258 17.80 27.87 13.04
N VAL A 259 17.46 27.70 11.75
CA VAL A 259 16.20 28.16 11.16
C VAL A 259 15.01 27.37 11.74
N LEU A 260 15.11 26.06 11.90
CA LEU A 260 14.06 25.24 12.50
C LEU A 260 13.84 25.60 13.98
N ARG A 261 14.90 25.87 14.74
CA ARG A 261 14.79 26.37 16.11
C ARG A 261 14.18 27.78 16.19
N ALA A 262 14.48 28.66 15.24
CA ALA A 262 13.84 29.98 15.12
C ALA A 262 12.35 29.85 14.78
N SER A 263 11.97 28.89 13.92
CA SER A 263 10.59 28.54 13.64
C SER A 263 9.83 28.17 14.93
N ILE A 264 10.38 27.27 15.75
CA ILE A 264 9.81 26.88 17.04
C ILE A 264 9.65 28.10 17.97
N LYS A 265 10.68 28.96 18.04
CA LYS A 265 10.64 30.18 18.87
C LYS A 265 9.54 31.15 18.43
N SER A 266 9.21 31.19 17.13
CA SER A 266 8.14 32.07 16.62
C SER A 266 6.73 31.60 17.01
N GLN A 267 6.54 30.29 17.25
CA GLN A 267 5.32 29.67 17.76
C GLN A 267 5.66 28.49 18.72
N PRO A 268 5.97 28.77 19.99
CA PRO A 268 6.42 27.75 20.94
C PRO A 268 5.39 26.65 21.23
N ASP A 269 4.10 26.96 21.03
CA ASP A 269 3.00 26.04 21.32
C ASP A 269 2.67 25.10 20.16
N ASP A 270 3.22 25.36 18.97
CA ASP A 270 3.03 24.51 17.80
C ASP A 270 4.05 23.35 17.80
N SER A 271 3.66 22.21 18.35
CA SER A 271 4.52 21.04 18.41
C SER A 271 4.84 20.41 17.06
N SER A 272 4.06 20.73 16.02
CA SER A 272 4.36 20.26 14.66
C SER A 272 5.73 20.79 14.17
N ARG A 273 6.09 22.02 14.54
CA ARG A 273 7.40 22.61 14.24
C ARG A 273 8.55 21.89 14.93
N ARG A 274 8.33 21.40 16.16
CA ARG A 274 9.31 20.57 16.87
C ARG A 274 9.52 19.25 16.16
N LEU A 275 8.44 18.61 15.65
CA LEU A 275 8.55 17.37 14.88
C LEU A 275 9.42 17.54 13.63
N VAL A 276 9.31 18.67 12.91
CA VAL A 276 10.16 18.95 11.74
C VAL A 276 11.65 19.02 12.13
N LEU A 277 11.97 19.68 13.24
CA LEU A 277 13.34 19.71 13.76
C LEU A 277 13.83 18.31 14.13
N LEU A 278 13.01 17.52 14.81
CA LEU A 278 13.36 16.18 15.29
C LEU A 278 13.56 15.18 14.14
N ASP A 279 12.75 15.26 13.09
CA ASP A 279 12.94 14.51 11.86
C ASP A 279 14.25 14.89 11.15
N PHE A 280 14.53 16.18 11.04
CA PHE A 280 15.78 16.69 10.50
C PHE A 280 17.01 16.19 11.29
N LEU A 281 16.97 16.25 12.63
CA LEU A 281 18.05 15.77 13.49
C LEU A 281 18.25 14.26 13.33
N SER A 282 17.17 13.48 13.30
CA SER A 282 17.21 12.03 13.09
C SER A 282 17.92 11.67 11.77
N THR A 283 17.63 12.43 10.72
CA THR A 283 18.12 12.13 9.36
C THR A 283 19.55 12.63 9.14
N ARG A 284 19.94 13.76 9.75
CA ARG A 284 21.20 14.46 9.44
C ARG A 284 22.26 14.43 10.55
N LYS A 285 21.85 14.31 11.81
CA LYS A 285 22.76 14.30 12.98
C LYS A 285 22.73 12.96 13.74
N GLY A 286 21.84 12.06 13.37
CA GLY A 286 21.71 10.75 13.96
C GLY A 286 20.54 10.61 14.94
N ARG A 287 20.09 9.39 15.08
CA ARG A 287 18.88 9.04 15.85
C ARG A 287 19.03 9.26 17.34
N GLU A 288 20.22 9.04 17.89
CA GLU A 288 20.51 9.30 19.31
C GLU A 288 20.36 10.78 19.68
N VAL A 289 20.82 11.69 18.79
CA VAL A 289 20.64 13.14 18.95
C VAL A 289 19.17 13.50 18.93
N ALA A 290 18.42 12.94 17.99
CA ALA A 290 16.98 13.15 17.87
C ALA A 290 16.23 12.61 19.10
N GLU A 291 16.56 11.43 19.60
CA GLU A 291 15.95 10.83 20.80
C GLU A 291 16.15 11.73 22.03
N LYS A 292 17.38 12.21 22.26
CA LYS A 292 17.68 13.12 23.37
C LYS A 292 16.85 14.41 23.30
N GLU A 293 16.72 14.97 22.10
CA GLU A 293 15.92 16.18 21.87
C GLU A 293 14.42 15.91 22.03
N PHE A 294 13.90 14.73 21.58
CA PHE A 294 12.52 14.30 21.84
C PHE A 294 12.22 14.22 23.32
N LEU A 295 13.09 13.56 24.09
CA LEU A 295 12.90 13.41 25.53
C LEU A 295 12.91 14.75 26.25
N ALA A 296 13.83 15.67 25.85
CA ALA A 296 13.85 17.03 26.38
C ALA A 296 12.58 17.81 26.04
N ALA A 297 12.08 17.71 24.79
CA ALA A 297 10.86 18.37 24.36
C ALA A 297 9.61 17.82 25.09
N ILE A 298 9.56 16.51 25.36
CA ILE A 298 8.49 15.87 26.14
C ILE A 298 8.57 16.30 27.62
N ALA A 299 9.78 16.46 28.17
CA ALA A 299 9.95 16.96 29.56
C ALA A 299 9.48 18.41 29.69
N ASP A 300 9.71 19.26 28.67
CA ASP A 300 9.22 20.65 28.60
C ASP A 300 7.68 20.69 28.46
N LYS A 301 7.09 19.76 27.69
CA LYS A 301 5.64 19.66 27.46
C LYS A 301 5.10 18.26 27.81
N PRO A 302 4.99 17.88 29.10
CA PRO A 302 4.69 16.52 29.49
C PRO A 302 3.29 16.02 29.07
N LYS A 303 2.36 16.90 28.74
CA LYS A 303 1.01 16.56 28.27
C LYS A 303 0.89 16.53 26.72
N ASP A 304 1.97 16.83 26.02
CA ASP A 304 1.96 16.86 24.55
C ASP A 304 2.07 15.45 23.98
N ALA A 305 0.93 14.93 23.53
CA ALA A 305 0.86 13.62 22.92
C ALA A 305 1.48 13.57 21.51
N THR A 306 1.54 14.70 20.80
CA THR A 306 2.09 14.79 19.45
C THR A 306 3.58 14.44 19.45
N LEU A 307 4.32 14.96 20.43
CA LEU A 307 5.75 14.66 20.60
C LEU A 307 5.97 13.17 20.94
N ARG A 308 5.12 12.58 21.78
CA ARG A 308 5.21 11.14 22.10
C ARG A 308 4.94 10.26 20.88
N LEU A 309 3.93 10.55 20.09
CA LEU A 309 3.68 9.83 18.84
C LEU A 309 4.84 9.98 17.83
N GLY A 310 5.49 11.14 17.80
CA GLY A 310 6.73 11.34 17.05
C GLY A 310 7.86 10.43 17.54
N LEU A 311 8.06 10.32 18.85
CA LEU A 311 9.06 9.43 19.45
C LEU A 311 8.77 7.95 19.18
N VAL A 312 7.49 7.54 19.14
CA VAL A 312 7.09 6.20 18.72
C VAL A 312 7.58 5.89 17.31
N ASN A 313 7.43 6.83 16.39
CA ASN A 313 7.90 6.66 15.01
C ASN A 313 9.44 6.51 14.94
N LEU A 314 10.17 7.29 15.73
CA LEU A 314 11.63 7.16 15.84
C LEU A 314 12.03 5.75 16.33
N TYR A 315 11.42 5.26 17.42
CA TYR A 315 11.72 3.93 17.96
C TYR A 315 11.36 2.80 17.00
N ARG A 316 10.27 2.93 16.24
CA ARG A 316 9.91 1.96 15.19
C ARG A 316 10.95 1.92 14.07
N ALA A 317 11.41 3.10 13.61
CA ALA A 317 12.45 3.19 12.60
C ALA A 317 13.79 2.58 13.08
N ASP A 318 14.03 2.54 14.39
CA ASP A 318 15.20 1.89 15.01
C ASP A 318 15.00 0.40 15.32
N GLY A 319 13.82 -0.17 15.02
CA GLY A 319 13.49 -1.55 15.41
C GLY A 319 13.24 -1.74 16.91
N ARG A 320 13.18 -0.67 17.71
CA ARG A 320 12.97 -0.66 19.15
C ARG A 320 11.47 -0.75 19.50
N ALA A 321 10.85 -1.84 19.07
CA ALA A 321 9.41 -2.05 19.22
C ALA A 321 8.92 -2.04 20.69
N ALA A 322 9.75 -2.47 21.64
CA ALA A 322 9.40 -2.44 23.07
C ALA A 322 9.28 -1.00 23.59
N ASP A 323 10.24 -0.13 23.24
CA ASP A 323 10.21 1.28 23.62
C ASP A 323 9.03 2.02 22.97
N ALA A 324 8.77 1.74 21.68
CA ALA A 324 7.60 2.27 20.99
C ALA A 324 6.30 1.93 21.73
N ARG A 325 6.10 0.67 22.13
CA ARG A 325 4.90 0.26 22.87
C ARG A 325 4.80 0.91 24.25
N ARG A 326 5.92 1.08 24.95
CA ARG A 326 5.94 1.79 26.23
C ARG A 326 5.44 3.23 26.07
N VAL A 327 5.96 3.96 25.07
CA VAL A 327 5.54 5.36 24.82
C VAL A 327 4.09 5.44 24.33
N LEU A 328 3.59 4.45 23.57
CA LEU A 328 2.16 4.36 23.24
C LEU A 328 1.29 4.20 24.50
N GLN A 329 1.69 3.35 25.44
CA GLN A 329 0.97 3.19 26.70
C GLN A 329 0.98 4.48 27.53
N GLU A 330 2.14 5.14 27.66
CA GLU A 330 2.25 6.45 28.31
C GLU A 330 1.33 7.50 27.67
N THR A 331 1.18 7.45 26.35
CA THR A 331 0.27 8.36 25.60
C THR A 331 -1.20 8.09 25.91
N ILE A 332 -1.58 6.82 26.06
CA ILE A 332 -2.94 6.42 26.46
C ILE A 332 -3.23 6.89 27.89
N ASP A 333 -2.26 6.78 28.80
CA ASP A 333 -2.42 7.13 30.21
C ASP A 333 -2.58 8.64 30.44
N LEU A 334 -2.11 9.48 29.52
CA LEU A 334 -2.29 10.93 29.58
C LEU A 334 -3.75 11.40 29.43
N GLY A 335 -4.58 10.64 28.74
CA GLY A 335 -5.99 10.98 28.56
C GLY A 335 -6.72 9.97 27.72
N LYS A 336 -7.52 9.14 28.38
CA LYS A 336 -8.12 7.90 27.81
C LYS A 336 -8.86 8.08 26.47
N ASP A 337 -9.57 9.18 26.27
CA ASP A 337 -10.46 9.38 25.13
C ASP A 337 -10.04 10.56 24.25
N THR A 338 -8.80 11.04 24.43
CA THR A 338 -8.26 12.06 23.53
C THR A 338 -7.94 11.46 22.14
N PRO A 339 -7.99 12.24 21.07
CA PRO A 339 -7.66 11.76 19.73
C PRO A 339 -6.28 11.08 19.66
N ALA A 340 -5.30 11.59 20.41
CA ALA A 340 -3.96 11.00 20.47
C ALA A 340 -3.93 9.65 21.19
N ALA A 341 -4.71 9.47 22.27
CA ALA A 341 -4.83 8.21 22.97
C ALA A 341 -5.54 7.16 22.11
N LEU A 342 -6.57 7.56 21.34
CA LEU A 342 -7.24 6.68 20.39
C LEU A 342 -6.27 6.25 19.27
N THR A 343 -5.48 7.20 18.73
CA THR A 343 -4.41 6.90 17.77
C THR A 343 -3.38 5.93 18.37
N ALA A 344 -2.97 6.14 19.63
CA ALA A 344 -2.01 5.26 20.31
C ALA A 344 -2.59 3.85 20.52
N ARG A 345 -3.88 3.71 20.89
CA ARG A 345 -4.56 2.40 20.98
C ARG A 345 -4.63 1.70 19.63
N ASN A 346 -4.98 2.40 18.56
CA ASN A 346 -5.00 1.83 17.22
C ASN A 346 -3.62 1.28 16.83
N GLN A 347 -2.55 2.04 17.11
CA GLN A 347 -1.19 1.60 16.84
C GLN A 347 -0.78 0.41 17.71
N LEU A 348 -1.17 0.39 18.97
CA LEU A 348 -0.89 -0.73 19.87
C LEU A 348 -1.69 -1.98 19.47
N ALA A 349 -2.94 -1.82 19.02
CA ALA A 349 -3.74 -2.92 18.47
C ALA A 349 -3.10 -3.53 17.23
N ALA A 350 -2.58 -2.71 16.31
CA ALA A 350 -1.84 -3.18 15.15
C ALA A 350 -0.57 -3.97 15.56
N ASP A 351 0.18 -3.48 16.56
CA ASP A 351 1.34 -4.19 17.09
C ASP A 351 0.96 -5.55 17.73
N LYS A 352 -0.20 -5.63 18.40
CA LYS A 352 -0.73 -6.89 18.97
C LYS A 352 -1.13 -7.87 17.89
N LEU A 353 -1.78 -7.40 16.80
CA LEU A 353 -2.11 -8.24 15.65
C LEU A 353 -0.85 -8.82 15.00
N ALA A 354 0.20 -8.01 14.83
CA ALA A 354 1.47 -8.46 14.28
C ALA A 354 2.16 -9.53 15.16
N GLN A 355 1.88 -9.56 16.49
CA GLN A 355 2.36 -10.57 17.43
C GLN A 355 1.45 -11.80 17.52
N GLY A 356 0.36 -11.89 16.77
CA GLY A 356 -0.64 -12.94 16.86
C GLY A 356 -1.55 -12.84 18.11
N LYS A 357 -1.48 -11.74 18.87
CA LYS A 357 -2.26 -11.52 20.09
C LYS A 357 -3.64 -10.91 19.77
N VAL A 358 -4.44 -11.70 19.04
CA VAL A 358 -5.71 -11.25 18.48
C VAL A 358 -6.70 -10.75 19.54
N THR A 359 -6.80 -11.43 20.67
CA THR A 359 -7.74 -11.07 21.75
C THR A 359 -7.39 -9.70 22.37
N GLU A 360 -6.10 -9.43 22.62
CA GLU A 360 -5.65 -8.14 23.17
C GLU A 360 -5.92 -7.00 22.17
N ALA A 361 -5.68 -7.26 20.87
CA ALA A 361 -5.99 -6.30 19.81
C ALA A 361 -7.49 -5.99 19.74
N ARG A 362 -8.34 -7.02 19.84
CA ARG A 362 -9.81 -6.86 19.82
C ARG A 362 -10.31 -5.97 20.96
N THR A 363 -9.73 -6.14 22.16
CA THR A 363 -10.05 -5.29 23.31
C THR A 363 -9.72 -3.82 23.03
N LEU A 364 -8.49 -3.53 22.55
CA LEU A 364 -8.06 -2.18 22.26
C LEU A 364 -8.92 -1.51 21.16
N ILE A 365 -9.25 -2.24 20.09
CA ILE A 365 -10.14 -1.78 19.03
C ILE A 365 -11.54 -1.49 19.57
N GLY A 366 -12.07 -2.35 20.46
CA GLY A 366 -13.35 -2.16 21.13
C GLY A 366 -13.39 -0.89 21.98
N GLU A 367 -12.32 -0.60 22.71
CA GLU A 367 -12.18 0.64 23.50
C GLU A 367 -12.18 1.89 22.58
N VAL A 368 -11.44 1.83 21.45
CA VAL A 368 -11.45 2.94 20.47
C VAL A 368 -12.85 3.16 19.93
N LEU A 369 -13.55 2.11 19.50
CA LEU A 369 -14.88 2.22 18.91
C LEU A 369 -15.97 2.58 19.93
N THR A 370 -15.74 2.33 21.21
CA THR A 370 -16.61 2.80 22.29
C THR A 370 -16.50 4.33 22.45
N ALA A 371 -15.28 4.86 22.43
CA ALA A 371 -15.03 6.30 22.55
C ALA A 371 -15.32 7.06 21.24
N SER A 372 -15.00 6.44 20.11
CA SER A 372 -15.19 7.01 18.77
C SER A 372 -15.78 5.95 17.81
N PRO A 373 -17.10 5.80 17.74
CA PRO A 373 -17.78 4.76 16.94
C PRO A 373 -17.53 4.85 15.42
N ARG A 374 -16.96 5.96 14.96
CA ARG A 374 -16.61 6.20 13.55
C ARG A 374 -15.10 6.29 13.31
N ASP A 375 -14.29 5.82 14.23
CA ASP A 375 -12.84 5.78 13.98
C ASP A 375 -12.53 4.84 12.81
N GLY A 376 -12.15 5.43 11.66
CA GLY A 376 -11.95 4.68 10.42
C GLY A 376 -10.86 3.61 10.54
N THR A 377 -9.78 3.90 11.28
CA THR A 377 -8.67 2.93 11.49
C THR A 377 -9.13 1.72 12.29
N ALA A 378 -9.86 1.96 13.38
CA ALA A 378 -10.41 0.89 14.21
C ALA A 378 -11.47 0.05 13.45
N LEU A 379 -12.34 0.71 12.67
CA LEU A 379 -13.35 0.04 11.84
C LEU A 379 -12.69 -0.85 10.77
N VAL A 380 -11.64 -0.38 10.09
CA VAL A 380 -10.90 -1.20 9.10
C VAL A 380 -10.23 -2.40 9.78
N MET A 381 -9.58 -2.21 10.92
CA MET A 381 -8.97 -3.31 11.67
C MET A 381 -10.00 -4.34 12.12
N ARG A 382 -11.14 -3.89 12.68
CA ARG A 382 -12.22 -4.79 13.11
C ARG A 382 -12.86 -5.51 11.91
N GLY A 383 -13.10 -4.81 10.81
CA GLY A 383 -13.60 -5.40 9.58
C GLY A 383 -12.69 -6.50 9.03
N ARG A 384 -11.37 -6.29 9.07
CA ARG A 384 -10.38 -7.31 8.69
C ARG A 384 -10.40 -8.53 9.63
N MET A 385 -10.55 -8.31 10.94
CA MET A 385 -10.65 -9.39 11.92
C MET A 385 -11.94 -10.19 11.74
N LEU A 386 -13.07 -9.50 11.50
CA LEU A 386 -14.36 -10.14 11.23
C LEU A 386 -14.32 -11.00 9.96
N LEU A 387 -13.63 -10.54 8.91
CA LEU A 387 -13.39 -11.35 7.71
C LEU A 387 -12.57 -12.61 8.00
N ALA A 388 -11.54 -12.50 8.84
CA ALA A 388 -10.75 -13.67 9.26
C ALA A 388 -11.56 -14.66 10.10
N ASP A 389 -12.51 -14.16 10.91
CA ASP A 389 -13.45 -14.97 11.70
C ASP A 389 -14.59 -15.57 10.85
N GLY A 390 -14.69 -15.22 9.56
CA GLY A 390 -15.79 -15.64 8.66
C GLY A 390 -17.08 -14.81 8.80
N ASP A 391 -17.09 -13.76 9.61
CA ASP A 391 -18.24 -12.87 9.82
C ASP A 391 -18.27 -11.73 8.77
N ALA A 392 -18.54 -12.12 7.55
CA ALA A 392 -18.56 -11.20 6.40
C ALA A 392 -19.62 -10.08 6.56
N ARG A 393 -20.78 -10.39 7.18
CA ARG A 393 -21.89 -9.43 7.31
C ARG A 393 -21.51 -8.25 8.22
N ASN A 394 -20.95 -8.53 9.38
CA ASN A 394 -20.49 -7.47 10.29
C ASN A 394 -19.27 -6.73 9.73
N ALA A 395 -18.38 -7.41 9.00
CA ALA A 395 -17.27 -6.77 8.29
C ALA A 395 -17.77 -5.73 7.27
N ILE A 396 -18.85 -6.03 6.51
CA ILE A 396 -19.45 -5.09 5.55
C ILE A 396 -19.95 -3.83 6.27
N ILE A 397 -20.57 -3.95 7.43
CA ILE A 397 -21.07 -2.80 8.20
C ILE A 397 -19.93 -1.84 8.56
N ASP A 398 -18.84 -2.38 9.13
CA ASP A 398 -17.69 -1.59 9.55
C ASP A 398 -16.96 -0.96 8.37
N LEU A 399 -16.71 -1.75 7.33
CA LEU A 399 -15.96 -1.28 6.16
C LEU A 399 -16.76 -0.26 5.32
N ARG A 400 -18.11 -0.37 5.26
CA ARG A 400 -18.96 0.68 4.67
C ARG A 400 -18.89 1.98 5.46
N ALA A 401 -18.87 1.91 6.78
CA ALA A 401 -18.73 3.09 7.62
C ALA A 401 -17.39 3.78 7.37
N ALA A 402 -16.30 3.02 7.27
CA ALA A 402 -14.97 3.54 6.95
C ALA A 402 -14.90 4.11 5.50
N ALA A 403 -15.50 3.43 4.53
CA ALA A 403 -15.53 3.86 3.13
C ALA A 403 -16.25 5.20 2.92
N LYS A 404 -17.22 5.52 3.76
CA LYS A 404 -17.94 6.81 3.69
C LYS A 404 -17.01 7.99 3.91
N ASP A 405 -16.02 7.85 4.79
CA ASP A 405 -15.05 8.91 5.10
C ASP A 405 -13.85 8.90 4.14
N GLN A 406 -13.56 7.75 3.53
CA GLN A 406 -12.44 7.54 2.59
C GLN A 406 -12.87 6.74 1.34
N PRO A 407 -13.78 7.26 0.50
CA PRO A 407 -14.38 6.52 -0.61
C PRO A 407 -13.39 6.10 -1.72
N GLY A 408 -12.24 6.77 -1.80
CA GLY A 408 -11.18 6.44 -2.77
C GLY A 408 -10.01 5.64 -2.17
N SER A 409 -10.16 5.04 -0.98
CA SER A 409 -9.12 4.21 -0.36
C SER A 409 -9.06 2.83 -1.00
N PRO A 410 -7.95 2.42 -1.66
CA PRO A 410 -7.82 1.09 -2.24
C PRO A 410 -7.92 -0.04 -1.20
N GLU A 411 -7.36 0.19 -0.01
CA GLU A 411 -7.42 -0.78 1.09
C GLU A 411 -8.87 -1.06 1.51
N ILE A 412 -9.64 0.00 1.77
CA ILE A 412 -11.03 -0.14 2.24
C ILE A 412 -11.90 -0.73 1.13
N ALA A 413 -11.77 -0.26 -0.10
CA ALA A 413 -12.52 -0.78 -1.24
C ALA A 413 -12.22 -2.26 -1.48
N GLY A 414 -10.94 -2.67 -1.40
CA GLY A 414 -10.52 -4.06 -1.53
C GLY A 414 -11.11 -4.97 -0.43
N LEU A 415 -11.01 -4.54 0.84
CA LEU A 415 -11.57 -5.30 1.97
C LEU A 415 -13.11 -5.38 1.89
N LEU A 416 -13.79 -4.28 1.55
CA LEU A 416 -15.25 -4.27 1.42
C LEU A 416 -15.72 -5.16 0.26
N ALA A 417 -15.03 -5.15 -0.87
CA ALA A 417 -15.30 -6.07 -1.98
C ALA A 417 -15.05 -7.53 -1.56
N GLN A 418 -13.99 -7.81 -0.81
CA GLN A 418 -13.73 -9.13 -0.25
C GLN A 418 -14.86 -9.56 0.70
N ALA A 419 -15.35 -8.67 1.56
CA ALA A 419 -16.44 -8.95 2.49
C ALA A 419 -17.74 -9.28 1.75
N HIS A 420 -18.08 -8.52 0.69
CA HIS A 420 -19.24 -8.83 -0.14
C HIS A 420 -19.09 -10.18 -0.86
N ARG A 421 -17.92 -10.53 -1.39
CA ARG A 421 -17.69 -11.85 -1.98
C ARG A 421 -17.85 -12.97 -0.96
N ALA A 422 -17.30 -12.81 0.26
CA ALA A 422 -17.46 -13.78 1.33
C ALA A 422 -18.91 -13.93 1.81
N ALA A 423 -19.73 -12.88 1.67
CA ALA A 423 -21.16 -12.92 1.95
C ALA A 423 -22.00 -13.51 0.80
N GLY A 424 -21.37 -13.91 -0.33
CA GLY A 424 -22.08 -14.41 -1.52
C GLY A 424 -22.70 -13.33 -2.41
N GLU A 425 -22.20 -12.11 -2.34
CA GLU A 425 -22.70 -10.90 -3.02
C GLU A 425 -21.69 -10.34 -4.05
N PRO A 426 -21.30 -11.12 -5.09
CA PRO A 426 -20.20 -10.71 -6.00
C PRO A 426 -20.52 -9.46 -6.82
N GLN A 427 -21.80 -9.18 -7.14
CA GLN A 427 -22.19 -7.95 -7.84
C GLN A 427 -21.93 -6.72 -6.99
N LEU A 428 -22.28 -6.75 -5.69
CA LEU A 428 -22.01 -5.65 -4.76
C LEU A 428 -20.50 -5.45 -4.54
N ALA A 429 -19.72 -6.54 -4.54
CA ALA A 429 -18.26 -6.44 -4.49
C ALA A 429 -17.71 -5.64 -5.68
N ARG A 430 -18.22 -5.91 -6.89
CA ARG A 430 -17.83 -5.17 -8.10
C ARG A 430 -18.27 -3.71 -8.05
N GLU A 431 -19.52 -3.43 -7.66
CA GLU A 431 -20.04 -2.06 -7.55
C GLU A 431 -19.16 -1.20 -6.64
N VAL A 432 -18.74 -1.72 -5.50
CA VAL A 432 -17.82 -1.04 -4.59
C VAL A 432 -16.51 -0.64 -5.29
N LEU A 433 -15.90 -1.53 -6.07
CA LEU A 433 -14.66 -1.25 -6.78
C LEU A 433 -14.86 -0.24 -7.92
N VAL A 434 -15.96 -0.37 -8.67
CA VAL A 434 -16.33 0.58 -9.74
C VAL A 434 -16.55 1.99 -9.18
N ASP A 435 -17.24 2.11 -8.06
CA ASP A 435 -17.52 3.42 -7.43
C ASP A 435 -16.24 4.04 -6.84
N ALA A 436 -15.35 3.22 -6.27
CA ALA A 436 -14.05 3.69 -5.81
C ALA A 436 -13.16 4.20 -6.97
N VAL A 437 -13.16 3.51 -8.11
CA VAL A 437 -12.47 3.95 -9.34
C VAL A 437 -13.08 5.25 -9.87
N LYS A 438 -14.42 5.39 -9.91
CA LYS A 438 -15.07 6.64 -10.32
C LYS A 438 -14.68 7.81 -9.43
N PHE A 439 -14.56 7.57 -8.12
CA PHE A 439 -14.17 8.60 -7.15
C PHE A 439 -12.71 9.02 -7.31
N LYS A 440 -11.81 8.07 -7.63
CA LYS A 440 -10.37 8.30 -7.78
C LYS A 440 -9.82 7.59 -9.01
N ALA A 441 -10.15 8.14 -10.19
CA ALA A 441 -9.82 7.56 -11.48
C ALA A 441 -8.31 7.56 -11.84
N ASP A 442 -7.47 8.22 -11.06
CA ASP A 442 -6.01 8.22 -11.21
C ASP A 442 -5.30 7.19 -10.29
N SER A 443 -6.06 6.34 -9.62
CA SER A 443 -5.51 5.33 -8.72
C SER A 443 -5.22 4.01 -9.45
N ALA A 444 -3.94 3.76 -9.76
CA ALA A 444 -3.52 2.49 -10.35
C ALA A 444 -3.93 1.26 -9.51
N GLU A 445 -3.90 1.38 -8.17
CA GLU A 445 -4.26 0.29 -7.27
C GLU A 445 -5.75 -0.07 -7.35
N LEU A 446 -6.65 0.91 -7.44
CA LEU A 446 -8.08 0.67 -7.60
C LEU A 446 -8.39 0.01 -8.94
N HIS A 447 -7.77 0.45 -10.02
CA HIS A 447 -7.89 -0.19 -11.33
C HIS A 447 -7.41 -1.65 -11.29
N LEU A 448 -6.30 -1.95 -10.59
CA LEU A 448 -5.83 -3.32 -10.43
C LEU A 448 -6.75 -4.20 -9.59
N LEU A 449 -7.38 -3.66 -8.56
CA LEU A 449 -8.38 -4.39 -7.77
C LEU A 449 -9.61 -4.73 -8.62
N LEU A 450 -10.09 -3.78 -9.43
CA LEU A 450 -11.21 -4.00 -10.33
C LEU A 450 -10.85 -4.99 -11.46
N ALA A 451 -9.64 -4.87 -12.04
CA ALA A 451 -9.13 -5.80 -13.03
C ALA A 451 -9.04 -7.24 -12.50
N ALA A 452 -8.60 -7.40 -11.24
CA ALA A 452 -8.56 -8.72 -10.60
C ALA A 452 -9.96 -9.32 -10.44
N ASP A 453 -10.92 -8.53 -9.99
CA ASP A 453 -12.33 -8.96 -9.86
C ASP A 453 -12.93 -9.40 -11.21
N MET A 454 -12.67 -8.62 -12.28
CA MET A 454 -13.11 -8.96 -13.64
C MET A 454 -12.41 -10.20 -14.18
N ALA A 455 -11.11 -10.38 -13.90
CA ALA A 455 -10.35 -11.55 -14.32
C ALA A 455 -10.85 -12.84 -13.63
N ASP A 456 -11.18 -12.77 -12.34
CA ASP A 456 -11.78 -13.87 -11.58
C ASP A 456 -13.15 -14.26 -12.18
N ALA A 457 -13.91 -13.28 -12.67
CA ALA A 457 -15.17 -13.49 -13.39
C ALA A 457 -14.97 -13.93 -14.85
N LYS A 458 -13.71 -14.08 -15.33
CA LYS A 458 -13.33 -14.42 -16.70
C LYS A 458 -13.68 -13.34 -17.74
N GLU A 459 -13.89 -12.12 -17.32
CA GLU A 459 -14.15 -10.95 -18.16
C GLU A 459 -12.80 -10.32 -18.57
N TYR A 460 -11.99 -11.06 -19.31
CA TYR A 460 -10.57 -10.72 -19.56
C TYR A 460 -10.38 -9.46 -20.42
N LYS A 461 -11.35 -9.13 -21.27
CA LYS A 461 -11.28 -7.93 -22.10
C LYS A 461 -11.43 -6.66 -21.24
N GLU A 462 -12.41 -6.68 -20.37
CA GLU A 462 -12.70 -5.61 -19.40
C GLU A 462 -11.56 -5.49 -18.39
N ALA A 463 -11.08 -6.62 -17.86
CA ALA A 463 -9.91 -6.66 -16.99
C ALA A 463 -8.66 -6.04 -17.65
N SER A 464 -8.43 -6.33 -18.94
CA SER A 464 -7.30 -5.72 -19.68
C SER A 464 -7.45 -4.21 -19.82
N ALA A 465 -8.66 -3.69 -20.01
CA ALA A 465 -8.91 -2.25 -20.09
C ALA A 465 -8.56 -1.55 -18.76
N GLU A 466 -8.93 -2.16 -17.63
CA GLU A 466 -8.58 -1.64 -16.30
C GLU A 466 -7.07 -1.71 -16.02
N VAL A 467 -6.38 -2.76 -16.48
CA VAL A 467 -4.91 -2.84 -16.37
C VAL A 467 -4.23 -1.73 -17.20
N GLU A 468 -4.74 -1.42 -18.40
CA GLU A 468 -4.22 -0.30 -19.19
C GLU A 468 -4.47 1.05 -18.50
N ALA A 469 -5.62 1.24 -17.86
CA ALA A 469 -5.89 2.42 -17.05
C ALA A 469 -4.92 2.52 -15.85
N ALA A 470 -4.62 1.42 -15.18
CA ALA A 470 -3.62 1.37 -14.12
C ALA A 470 -2.22 1.77 -14.63
N LEU A 471 -1.82 1.28 -15.81
CA LEU A 471 -0.53 1.63 -16.43
C LEU A 471 -0.49 3.08 -16.91
N LYS A 472 -1.62 3.65 -17.32
CA LYS A 472 -1.72 5.08 -17.65
C LYS A 472 -1.55 5.94 -16.38
N ALA A 473 -2.14 5.55 -15.25
CA ALA A 473 -2.01 6.23 -13.97
C ALA A 473 -0.60 6.08 -13.38
N ALA A 474 0.00 4.91 -13.50
CA ALA A 474 1.34 4.61 -13.00
C ALA A 474 2.13 3.77 -14.02
N PRO A 475 2.84 4.39 -14.98
CA PRO A 475 3.54 3.71 -16.08
C PRO A 475 4.67 2.75 -15.63
N THR A 476 5.13 2.87 -14.39
CA THR A 476 6.16 2.00 -13.80
C THR A 476 5.62 1.02 -12.77
N ASN A 477 4.31 0.75 -12.76
CA ASN A 477 3.72 -0.18 -11.82
C ASN A 477 3.96 -1.65 -12.26
N MET A 478 4.91 -2.31 -11.61
CA MET A 478 5.32 -3.68 -11.91
C MET A 478 4.15 -4.69 -11.78
N ARG A 479 3.25 -4.49 -10.80
CA ARG A 479 2.07 -5.36 -10.60
C ARG A 479 1.11 -5.29 -11.79
N ALA A 480 0.96 -4.12 -12.40
CA ALA A 480 0.13 -3.94 -13.58
C ALA A 480 0.69 -4.71 -14.78
N TYR A 481 2.00 -4.68 -15.00
CA TYR A 481 2.63 -5.50 -16.04
C TYR A 481 2.49 -7.00 -15.77
N ASP A 482 2.66 -7.44 -14.52
CA ASP A 482 2.49 -8.85 -14.17
C ASP A 482 1.05 -9.31 -14.44
N MET A 483 0.05 -8.54 -14.01
CA MET A 483 -1.37 -8.83 -14.27
C MET A 483 -1.71 -8.83 -15.77
N LYS A 484 -1.17 -7.87 -16.53
CA LYS A 484 -1.32 -7.83 -17.99
C LYS A 484 -0.82 -9.11 -18.65
N ALA A 485 0.37 -9.56 -18.25
CA ALA A 485 0.95 -10.78 -18.79
C ALA A 485 0.15 -12.03 -18.37
N GLN A 486 -0.32 -12.10 -17.12
CA GLN A 486 -1.15 -13.22 -16.64
C GLN A 486 -2.47 -13.31 -17.41
N ILE A 487 -3.16 -12.20 -17.64
CA ILE A 487 -4.38 -12.17 -18.45
C ILE A 487 -4.09 -12.67 -19.87
N ALA A 488 -2.99 -12.22 -20.49
CA ALA A 488 -2.58 -12.69 -21.82
C ALA A 488 -2.33 -14.22 -21.83
N LEU A 489 -1.66 -14.77 -20.82
CA LEU A 489 -1.41 -16.21 -20.69
C LEU A 489 -2.72 -17.03 -20.56
N VAL A 490 -3.67 -16.57 -19.75
CA VAL A 490 -4.98 -17.24 -19.61
C VAL A 490 -5.74 -17.21 -20.94
N GLN A 491 -5.61 -16.14 -21.72
CA GLN A 491 -6.18 -16.01 -23.07
C GLN A 491 -5.37 -16.80 -24.15
N LYS A 492 -4.31 -17.51 -23.74
CA LYS A 492 -3.37 -18.22 -24.62
C LYS A 492 -2.59 -17.30 -25.56
N ASP A 493 -2.51 -16.00 -25.26
CA ASP A 493 -1.66 -15.04 -25.96
C ASP A 493 -0.25 -15.02 -25.34
N SER A 494 0.51 -16.07 -25.64
CA SER A 494 1.89 -16.18 -25.16
C SER A 494 2.80 -15.09 -25.73
N ALA A 495 2.51 -14.56 -26.93
CA ALA A 495 3.29 -13.49 -27.54
C ALA A 495 3.07 -12.15 -26.83
N GLY A 496 1.83 -11.84 -26.45
CA GLY A 496 1.50 -10.67 -25.64
C GLY A 496 2.15 -10.71 -24.26
N ALA A 497 2.15 -11.89 -23.60
CA ALA A 497 2.82 -12.10 -22.33
C ALA A 497 4.34 -11.89 -22.45
N GLU A 498 4.97 -12.48 -23.49
CA GLU A 498 6.40 -12.34 -23.77
C GLU A 498 6.77 -10.87 -23.97
N LYS A 499 6.03 -10.13 -24.79
CA LYS A 499 6.22 -8.69 -25.02
C LYS A 499 6.10 -7.90 -23.72
N THR A 500 5.14 -8.23 -22.89
CA THR A 500 4.90 -7.54 -21.61
C THR A 500 6.05 -7.76 -20.64
N PHE A 501 6.53 -9.01 -20.50
CA PHE A 501 7.68 -9.30 -19.63
C PHE A 501 9.00 -8.72 -20.19
N ALA A 502 9.16 -8.63 -21.52
CA ALA A 502 10.29 -7.95 -22.14
C ALA A 502 10.28 -6.44 -21.84
N SER A 503 9.11 -5.83 -21.75
CA SER A 503 8.98 -4.43 -21.34
C SER A 503 9.46 -4.21 -19.90
N LEU A 504 9.22 -5.16 -18.97
CA LEU A 504 9.76 -5.07 -17.61
C LEU A 504 11.30 -5.06 -17.58
N LYS A 505 11.97 -5.83 -18.43
CA LYS A 505 13.43 -5.80 -18.54
C LYS A 505 13.96 -4.44 -18.97
N THR A 506 13.24 -3.78 -19.87
CA THR A 506 13.61 -2.45 -20.38
C THR A 506 13.38 -1.34 -19.36
N LEU A 507 12.25 -1.42 -18.64
CA LEU A 507 11.87 -0.42 -17.64
C LEU A 507 12.67 -0.58 -16.33
N PHE A 508 13.01 -1.82 -15.98
CA PHE A 508 13.67 -2.17 -14.72
C PHE A 508 14.90 -3.06 -14.96
N PRO A 509 15.94 -2.56 -15.66
CA PRO A 509 17.08 -3.39 -16.07
C PRO A 509 17.95 -3.89 -14.90
N LYS A 510 17.80 -3.31 -13.70
CA LYS A 510 18.49 -3.71 -12.47
C LYS A 510 17.65 -4.62 -11.57
N GLU A 511 16.42 -4.95 -11.98
CA GLU A 511 15.51 -5.83 -11.26
C GLU A 511 15.43 -7.19 -11.94
N PRO A 512 15.49 -8.31 -11.20
CA PRO A 512 15.48 -9.65 -11.80
C PRO A 512 14.10 -10.08 -12.33
N THR A 513 13.03 -9.40 -11.93
CA THR A 513 11.64 -9.85 -12.13
C THR A 513 11.29 -10.12 -13.59
N GLY A 514 11.61 -9.20 -14.51
CA GLY A 514 11.33 -9.37 -15.94
C GLY A 514 12.07 -10.57 -16.55
N PHE A 515 13.32 -10.78 -16.12
CA PHE A 515 14.14 -11.91 -16.55
C PHE A 515 13.58 -13.24 -16.01
N LEU A 516 13.22 -13.29 -14.73
CA LEU A 516 12.65 -14.49 -14.11
C LEU A 516 11.33 -14.90 -14.75
N LYS A 517 10.44 -13.94 -15.01
CA LYS A 517 9.14 -14.20 -15.66
C LYS A 517 9.31 -14.68 -17.11
N LEU A 518 10.22 -14.10 -17.88
CA LEU A 518 10.55 -14.60 -19.21
C LEU A 518 11.19 -15.99 -19.17
N GLY A 519 12.12 -16.21 -18.25
CA GLY A 519 12.73 -17.53 -18.04
C GLY A 519 11.68 -18.60 -17.75
N GLN A 520 10.71 -18.31 -16.87
CA GLN A 520 9.60 -19.20 -16.57
C GLN A 520 8.72 -19.45 -17.81
N LEU A 521 8.33 -18.39 -18.53
CA LEU A 521 7.51 -18.49 -19.74
C LEU A 521 8.19 -19.38 -20.80
N TYR A 522 9.48 -19.19 -21.04
CA TYR A 522 10.24 -19.99 -21.99
C TYR A 522 10.41 -21.45 -21.52
N SER A 523 10.58 -21.66 -20.21
CA SER A 523 10.63 -23.01 -19.62
C SER A 523 9.30 -23.76 -19.84
N ASP A 524 8.16 -23.11 -19.60
CA ASP A 524 6.82 -23.68 -19.81
C ASP A 524 6.56 -24.00 -21.29
N GLN A 525 7.12 -23.19 -22.20
CA GLN A 525 7.12 -23.43 -23.65
C GLN A 525 8.18 -24.45 -24.10
N LYS A 526 8.96 -25.03 -23.19
CA LYS A 526 10.09 -25.93 -23.49
C LYS A 526 11.19 -25.29 -24.34
N LYS A 527 11.26 -23.95 -24.39
CA LYS A 527 12.33 -23.18 -25.02
C LYS A 527 13.51 -23.04 -24.06
N TYR A 528 14.11 -24.14 -23.70
CA TYR A 528 15.05 -24.26 -22.58
C TYR A 528 16.29 -23.37 -22.71
N ASP A 529 16.87 -23.23 -23.90
CA ASP A 529 18.06 -22.39 -24.08
C ASP A 529 17.75 -20.90 -23.89
N ALA A 530 16.57 -20.45 -24.31
CA ALA A 530 16.07 -19.09 -24.04
C ALA A 530 15.81 -18.88 -22.54
N ALA A 531 15.20 -19.87 -21.86
CA ALA A 531 14.96 -19.84 -20.43
C ALA A 531 16.28 -19.74 -19.64
N LEU A 532 17.28 -20.56 -19.97
CA LEU A 532 18.60 -20.53 -19.33
C LEU A 532 19.26 -19.15 -19.48
N LYS A 533 19.20 -18.55 -20.68
CA LYS A 533 19.74 -17.20 -20.92
C LYS A 533 19.11 -16.14 -20.00
N GLU A 534 17.82 -16.23 -19.79
CA GLU A 534 17.10 -15.28 -18.91
C GLU A 534 17.44 -15.53 -17.43
N TYR A 535 17.52 -16.78 -16.99
CA TYR A 535 17.94 -17.08 -15.61
C TYR A 535 19.39 -16.71 -15.34
N ASP A 536 20.30 -16.86 -16.33
CA ASP A 536 21.68 -16.39 -16.21
C ASP A 536 21.78 -14.87 -16.09
N ALA A 537 20.93 -14.16 -16.83
CA ALA A 537 20.84 -12.71 -16.72
C ALA A 537 20.29 -12.28 -15.35
N ALA A 538 19.27 -12.97 -14.83
CA ALA A 538 18.74 -12.74 -13.48
C ALA A 538 19.81 -13.01 -12.40
N SER A 539 20.59 -14.09 -12.52
CA SER A 539 21.68 -14.44 -11.60
C SER A 539 22.78 -13.37 -11.54
N LYS A 540 23.05 -12.67 -12.66
CA LYS A 540 24.01 -11.55 -12.68
C LYS A 540 23.49 -10.32 -11.92
N ILE A 541 22.17 -10.09 -11.90
CA ILE A 541 21.55 -8.99 -11.18
C ILE A 541 21.49 -9.27 -9.67
N VAL A 542 21.15 -10.51 -9.30
CA VAL A 542 21.00 -10.97 -7.92
C VAL A 542 21.85 -12.23 -7.68
N PRO A 543 23.18 -12.09 -7.57
CA PRO A 543 24.10 -13.23 -7.48
C PRO A 543 23.84 -14.14 -6.28
N ASP A 544 23.37 -13.56 -5.16
CA ASP A 544 23.14 -14.27 -3.90
C ASP A 544 21.74 -14.90 -3.80
N ALA A 545 20.85 -14.63 -4.76
CA ALA A 545 19.51 -15.20 -4.77
C ALA A 545 19.53 -16.63 -5.34
N PRO A 546 19.02 -17.64 -4.61
CA PRO A 546 19.06 -19.05 -5.08
C PRO A 546 18.12 -19.33 -6.27
N GLY A 547 17.03 -18.56 -6.41
CA GLY A 547 15.95 -18.83 -7.36
C GLY A 547 16.37 -19.04 -8.81
N PRO A 548 17.11 -18.10 -9.42
CA PRO A 548 17.55 -18.26 -10.81
C PRO A 548 18.43 -19.50 -11.04
N MET A 549 19.34 -19.79 -10.10
CA MET A 549 20.22 -20.97 -10.17
C MET A 549 19.42 -22.27 -10.05
N LEU A 550 18.49 -22.35 -9.09
CA LEU A 550 17.60 -23.49 -8.92
C LEU A 550 16.81 -23.78 -10.20
N SER A 551 16.25 -22.75 -10.82
CA SER A 551 15.49 -22.86 -12.07
C SER A 551 16.36 -23.35 -13.23
N ALA A 552 17.57 -22.80 -13.37
CA ALA A 552 18.50 -23.19 -14.41
C ALA A 552 18.96 -24.65 -14.26
N ILE A 553 19.33 -25.07 -13.05
CA ILE A 553 19.71 -26.45 -12.76
C ILE A 553 18.55 -27.42 -12.98
N GLY A 554 17.31 -27.03 -12.57
CA GLY A 554 16.10 -27.81 -12.83
C GLY A 554 15.90 -28.10 -14.35
N ILE A 555 16.08 -27.07 -15.19
CA ILE A 555 16.04 -27.25 -16.65
C ILE A 555 17.11 -28.20 -17.15
N LEU A 556 18.37 -28.06 -16.69
CA LEU A 556 19.47 -28.90 -17.13
C LEU A 556 19.28 -30.37 -16.70
N ILE A 557 18.72 -30.59 -15.51
CA ILE A 557 18.31 -31.94 -15.06
C ILE A 557 17.21 -32.49 -16.00
N ALA A 558 16.18 -31.71 -16.33
CA ALA A 558 15.12 -32.15 -17.23
C ALA A 558 15.62 -32.47 -18.64
N GLN A 559 16.65 -31.76 -19.12
CA GLN A 559 17.33 -32.01 -20.37
C GLN A 559 18.40 -33.12 -20.28
N ARG A 560 18.67 -33.69 -19.11
CA ARG A 560 19.77 -34.62 -18.82
C ARG A 560 21.17 -34.06 -19.14
N LYS A 561 21.34 -32.74 -19.12
CA LYS A 561 22.62 -32.03 -19.31
C LYS A 561 23.39 -31.94 -17.99
N PHE A 562 23.69 -33.07 -17.38
CA PHE A 562 24.27 -33.17 -16.03
C PHE A 562 25.64 -32.52 -15.91
N ASP A 563 26.49 -32.62 -16.95
CA ASP A 563 27.83 -32.03 -16.92
C ASP A 563 27.80 -30.50 -16.93
N GLU A 564 26.89 -29.90 -17.70
CA GLU A 564 26.66 -28.46 -17.68
C GLU A 564 26.10 -27.99 -16.33
N ALA A 565 25.17 -28.75 -15.74
CA ALA A 565 24.65 -28.48 -14.39
C ALA A 565 25.79 -28.49 -13.36
N ASN A 566 26.63 -29.50 -13.37
CA ASN A 566 27.78 -29.60 -12.47
C ASN A 566 28.80 -28.49 -12.68
N SER A 567 29.09 -28.07 -13.92
CA SER A 567 29.99 -26.94 -14.21
C SER A 567 29.48 -25.64 -13.57
N ARG A 568 28.17 -25.36 -13.65
CA ARG A 568 27.54 -24.21 -12.99
C ARG A 568 27.61 -24.29 -11.46
N ILE A 569 27.41 -25.45 -10.89
CA ILE A 569 27.53 -25.73 -9.46
C ILE A 569 28.97 -25.52 -8.99
N ASP A 570 29.97 -26.01 -9.73
CA ASP A 570 31.39 -25.84 -9.43
C ASP A 570 31.80 -24.36 -9.45
N ALA A 571 31.31 -23.61 -10.43
CA ALA A 571 31.52 -22.17 -10.48
C ALA A 571 30.92 -21.43 -9.24
N LEU A 572 29.75 -21.86 -8.78
CA LEU A 572 29.14 -21.32 -7.55
C LEU A 572 29.97 -21.70 -6.31
N MET A 573 30.43 -22.95 -6.20
CA MET A 573 31.29 -23.39 -5.09
C MET A 573 32.60 -22.60 -5.03
N THR A 574 33.18 -22.31 -6.18
CA THR A 574 34.44 -21.54 -6.27
C THR A 574 34.21 -20.10 -5.81
N ARG A 575 33.10 -19.49 -6.22
CA ARG A 575 32.74 -18.10 -5.86
C ARG A 575 32.37 -17.99 -4.38
N GLU A 576 31.62 -18.96 -3.87
CA GLU A 576 31.01 -18.94 -2.54
C GLU A 576 31.32 -20.24 -1.77
N PRO A 577 32.53 -20.46 -1.27
CA PRO A 577 32.95 -21.74 -0.66
C PRO A 577 32.14 -22.15 0.60
N LYS A 578 31.48 -21.19 1.25
CA LYS A 578 30.64 -21.44 2.44
C LYS A 578 29.14 -21.57 2.13
N ASN A 579 28.75 -21.42 0.87
CA ASN A 579 27.35 -21.54 0.47
C ASN A 579 26.96 -23.04 0.46
N VAL A 580 25.81 -23.32 1.05
CA VAL A 580 25.26 -24.68 1.19
C VAL A 580 24.50 -25.12 -0.05
N LEU A 581 23.92 -24.17 -0.81
CA LEU A 581 23.11 -24.43 -2.00
C LEU A 581 23.83 -25.32 -3.05
N PRO A 582 25.10 -25.11 -3.38
CA PRO A 582 25.82 -25.98 -4.34
C PRO A 582 25.81 -27.46 -3.95
N TYR A 583 25.92 -27.77 -2.66
CA TYR A 583 25.91 -29.17 -2.19
C TYR A 583 24.52 -29.79 -2.32
N GLN A 584 23.44 -29.03 -2.06
CA GLN A 584 22.09 -29.47 -2.34
C GLN A 584 21.90 -29.75 -3.83
N LEU A 585 22.24 -28.79 -4.69
CA LEU A 585 22.08 -28.90 -6.14
C LEU A 585 22.91 -30.07 -6.72
N ARG A 586 24.13 -30.28 -6.23
CA ARG A 586 24.97 -31.44 -6.65
C ARG A 586 24.32 -32.74 -6.25
N GLY A 587 23.76 -32.83 -5.05
CA GLY A 587 23.00 -33.99 -4.62
C GLY A 587 21.79 -34.26 -5.51
N ASP A 588 21.03 -33.20 -5.86
CA ASP A 588 19.84 -33.31 -6.72
C ASP A 588 20.20 -33.74 -8.15
N VAL A 589 21.28 -33.20 -8.73
CA VAL A 589 21.82 -33.64 -10.04
C VAL A 589 22.26 -35.09 -9.98
N ALA A 590 22.94 -35.49 -8.92
CA ALA A 590 23.41 -36.85 -8.73
C ALA A 590 22.26 -37.85 -8.59
N VAL A 591 21.19 -37.50 -7.85
CA VAL A 591 19.94 -38.30 -7.81
C VAL A 591 19.36 -38.48 -9.21
N ALA A 592 19.24 -37.39 -9.97
CA ALA A 592 18.67 -37.42 -11.33
C ALA A 592 19.54 -38.25 -12.33
N ARG A 593 20.85 -38.38 -12.07
CA ARG A 593 21.78 -39.19 -12.83
C ARG A 593 21.86 -40.65 -12.34
N ASP A 594 21.15 -40.98 -11.26
CA ASP A 594 21.22 -42.26 -10.53
C ASP A 594 22.56 -42.53 -9.83
N ASP A 595 23.37 -41.49 -9.60
CA ASP A 595 24.61 -41.59 -8.82
C ASP A 595 24.29 -41.32 -7.33
N LEU A 596 23.69 -42.34 -6.72
CA LEU A 596 23.24 -42.24 -5.33
C LEU A 596 24.41 -42.16 -4.32
N ALA A 597 25.64 -42.56 -4.73
CA ALA A 597 26.81 -42.42 -3.87
C ALA A 597 27.28 -40.96 -3.78
N LEU A 598 27.36 -40.28 -4.94
CA LEU A 598 27.68 -38.86 -4.99
C LEU A 598 26.56 -38.00 -4.32
N ALA A 599 25.28 -38.39 -4.48
CA ALA A 599 24.15 -37.72 -3.83
C ALA A 599 24.30 -37.80 -2.31
N GLU A 600 24.55 -38.98 -1.76
CA GLU A 600 24.78 -39.18 -0.31
C GLU A 600 25.97 -38.35 0.18
N GLN A 601 27.10 -38.36 -0.50
CA GLN A 601 28.24 -37.53 -0.14
C GLN A 601 27.90 -36.03 -0.11
N SER A 602 27.16 -35.57 -1.12
CA SER A 602 26.78 -34.17 -1.26
C SER A 602 25.87 -33.72 -0.13
N TYR A 603 24.83 -34.50 0.21
CA TYR A 603 23.94 -34.16 1.31
C TYR A 603 24.60 -34.28 2.69
N ARG A 604 25.58 -35.18 2.88
CA ARG A 604 26.41 -35.20 4.09
C ARG A 604 27.24 -33.92 4.23
N LYS A 605 27.80 -33.42 3.13
CA LYS A 605 28.50 -32.14 3.11
C LYS A 605 27.56 -30.97 3.39
N MET A 606 26.34 -31.00 2.84
CA MET A 606 25.30 -30.01 3.18
C MET A 606 25.04 -29.97 4.69
N ILE A 607 24.91 -31.13 5.35
CA ILE A 607 24.68 -31.23 6.80
C ILE A 607 25.90 -30.72 7.58
N GLU A 608 27.11 -31.04 7.12
CA GLU A 608 28.37 -30.60 7.75
C GLU A 608 28.45 -29.05 7.79
N PHE A 609 28.11 -28.38 6.69
CA PHE A 609 28.13 -26.91 6.61
C PHE A 609 26.93 -26.22 7.23
N ALA A 610 25.77 -26.86 7.20
CA ALA A 610 24.53 -26.30 7.71
C ALA A 610 23.71 -27.32 8.53
N PRO A 611 24.19 -27.70 9.72
CA PRO A 611 23.55 -28.73 10.56
C PRO A 611 22.16 -28.35 11.06
N LEU A 612 21.76 -27.06 10.93
CA LEU A 612 20.44 -26.58 11.34
C LEU A 612 19.43 -26.46 10.17
N VAL A 613 19.75 -27.05 9.00
CA VAL A 613 18.86 -27.05 7.84
C VAL A 613 18.19 -28.43 7.70
N PRO A 614 16.89 -28.58 7.96
CA PRO A 614 16.14 -29.86 7.93
C PRO A 614 16.28 -30.60 6.58
N ALA A 615 16.28 -29.88 5.48
CA ALA A 615 16.34 -30.43 4.13
C ALA A 615 17.56 -31.33 3.89
N GLY A 616 18.69 -31.05 4.54
CA GLY A 616 19.90 -31.89 4.42
C GLY A 616 19.64 -33.31 4.92
N TYR A 617 19.07 -33.46 6.11
CA TYR A 617 18.73 -34.75 6.72
C TYR A 617 17.65 -35.50 5.96
N GLN A 618 16.61 -34.78 5.50
CA GLN A 618 15.51 -35.35 4.72
C GLN A 618 15.97 -35.86 3.35
N SER A 619 16.84 -35.10 2.65
CA SER A 619 17.42 -35.50 1.37
C SER A 619 18.36 -36.69 1.53
N LEU A 620 19.21 -36.70 2.58
CA LEU A 620 20.07 -37.83 2.90
C LEU A 620 19.26 -39.10 3.17
N ALA A 621 18.20 -39.00 3.98
CA ALA A 621 17.31 -40.12 4.29
C ALA A 621 16.65 -40.67 3.03
N ARG A 622 16.18 -39.82 2.14
CA ARG A 622 15.59 -40.22 0.84
C ARG A 622 16.58 -40.99 -0.02
N VAL A 623 17.82 -40.52 -0.15
CA VAL A 623 18.87 -41.20 -0.92
C VAL A 623 19.25 -42.52 -0.31
N MET A 624 19.36 -42.62 1.01
CA MET A 624 19.61 -43.88 1.69
C MET A 624 18.51 -44.91 1.42
N ALA A 625 17.26 -44.50 1.44
CA ALA A 625 16.15 -45.37 1.09
C ALA A 625 16.19 -45.82 -0.38
N MET A 626 16.53 -44.92 -1.32
CA MET A 626 16.75 -45.28 -2.74
C MET A 626 17.87 -46.33 -2.90
N ARG A 627 18.86 -46.35 -2.02
CA ARG A 627 19.90 -47.36 -1.92
C ARG A 627 19.46 -48.63 -1.12
N SER A 628 18.19 -48.79 -0.85
CA SER A 628 17.58 -49.84 -0.05
C SER A 628 18.08 -49.89 1.41
N ASN A 629 18.63 -48.78 1.95
CA ASN A 629 19.06 -48.62 3.32
C ASN A 629 18.08 -47.85 4.16
N ILE A 630 16.91 -48.41 4.43
CA ILE A 630 15.85 -47.75 5.20
C ILE A 630 16.30 -47.51 6.65
N ALA A 631 17.08 -48.40 7.24
CA ALA A 631 17.65 -48.22 8.58
C ALA A 631 18.53 -46.95 8.64
N GLY A 632 19.39 -46.76 7.63
CA GLY A 632 20.20 -45.53 7.53
C GLY A 632 19.36 -44.27 7.34
N SER A 633 18.23 -44.34 6.63
CA SER A 633 17.28 -43.22 6.50
C SER A 633 16.75 -42.78 7.86
N ILE A 634 16.30 -43.72 8.68
CA ILE A 634 15.80 -43.47 10.03
C ILE A 634 16.90 -42.85 10.90
N THR A 635 18.12 -43.41 10.89
CA THR A 635 19.27 -42.89 11.64
C THR A 635 19.64 -41.46 11.23
N ALA A 636 19.62 -41.14 9.95
CA ALA A 636 19.92 -39.79 9.47
C ALA A 636 18.90 -38.78 10.01
N LEU A 637 17.62 -39.12 10.03
CA LEU A 637 16.57 -38.26 10.60
C LEU A 637 16.67 -38.13 12.11
N GLU A 638 17.05 -39.20 12.84
CA GLU A 638 17.33 -39.14 14.29
C GLU A 638 18.47 -38.17 14.62
N GLN A 639 19.49 -38.12 13.78
CA GLN A 639 20.56 -37.13 13.90
C GLN A 639 20.02 -35.70 13.68
N GLY A 640 19.14 -35.51 12.70
CA GLY A 640 18.50 -34.25 12.44
C GLY A 640 17.59 -33.76 13.60
N GLU A 641 16.83 -34.67 14.21
CA GLU A 641 15.99 -34.36 15.38
C GLU A 641 16.84 -33.89 16.57
N LYS A 642 18.01 -34.51 16.77
CA LYS A 642 18.96 -34.11 17.82
C LYS A 642 19.56 -32.74 17.55
N ALA A 643 19.84 -32.43 16.29
CA ALA A 643 20.42 -31.15 15.86
C ALA A 643 19.39 -30.03 15.91
N ILE A 644 18.12 -30.31 15.57
CA ILE A 644 17.05 -29.30 15.43
C ILE A 644 15.80 -29.75 16.22
N PRO A 645 15.82 -29.76 17.57
CA PRO A 645 14.71 -30.29 18.38
C PRO A 645 13.38 -29.55 18.24
N ALA A 646 13.42 -28.30 17.77
CA ALA A 646 12.22 -27.51 17.56
C ALA A 646 11.51 -27.84 16.22
N ASP A 647 12.21 -28.42 15.26
CA ASP A 647 11.65 -28.80 13.97
C ASP A 647 10.70 -29.99 14.10
N LEU A 648 9.55 -29.92 13.45
CA LEU A 648 8.57 -31.01 13.41
C LEU A 648 8.56 -31.77 12.09
N SER A 649 9.15 -31.22 11.05
CA SER A 649 9.18 -31.85 9.70
C SER A 649 10.11 -33.07 9.66
N ILE A 650 11.20 -33.02 10.42
CA ILE A 650 12.16 -34.14 10.48
C ILE A 650 11.54 -35.37 11.15
N PRO A 651 10.97 -35.30 12.38
CA PRO A 651 10.27 -36.44 12.97
C PRO A 651 9.05 -36.88 12.16
N GLY A 652 8.34 -35.98 11.45
CA GLY A 652 7.30 -36.35 10.50
C GLY A 652 7.83 -37.26 9.40
N SER A 653 8.95 -36.87 8.76
CA SER A 653 9.64 -37.70 7.75
C SER A 653 10.15 -39.04 8.36
N ARG A 654 10.62 -39.04 9.61
CA ARG A 654 11.03 -40.29 10.28
C ARG A 654 9.86 -41.25 10.48
N ALA A 655 8.69 -40.74 10.89
CA ALA A 655 7.49 -41.54 11.03
C ALA A 655 7.08 -42.22 9.70
N GLU A 656 7.20 -41.54 8.60
CA GLU A 656 6.97 -42.13 7.26
C GLU A 656 7.95 -43.28 6.95
N TRP A 657 9.25 -43.13 7.24
CA TRP A 657 10.22 -44.18 6.99
C TRP A 657 10.10 -45.33 8.00
N LEU A 658 9.66 -45.09 9.27
CA LEU A 658 9.31 -46.14 10.23
C LEU A 658 8.15 -46.98 9.69
N ALA A 659 7.10 -46.38 9.19
CA ALA A 659 5.96 -47.07 8.59
C ALA A 659 6.38 -47.93 7.38
N ARG A 660 7.20 -47.36 6.48
CA ARG A 660 7.78 -48.10 5.32
C ARG A 660 8.72 -49.26 5.74
N ALA A 661 9.34 -49.17 6.90
CA ALA A 661 10.14 -50.25 7.50
C ALA A 661 9.29 -51.32 8.18
N GLY A 662 7.96 -51.22 8.20
CA GLY A 662 7.05 -52.10 8.93
C GLY A 662 7.01 -51.86 10.44
N ARG A 663 7.68 -50.79 10.95
CA ARG A 663 7.72 -50.38 12.36
C ARG A 663 6.50 -49.49 12.65
N ASN A 664 5.29 -50.02 12.42
CA ASN A 664 4.07 -49.28 12.44
C ASN A 664 3.73 -48.70 13.84
N ASP A 665 4.06 -49.44 14.91
CA ASP A 665 3.80 -48.99 16.29
C ASP A 665 4.69 -47.80 16.67
N ASP A 666 5.94 -47.79 16.21
CA ASP A 666 6.84 -46.64 16.41
C ASP A 666 6.38 -45.41 15.61
N ALA A 667 5.91 -45.61 14.39
CA ALA A 667 5.37 -44.55 13.55
C ALA A 667 4.11 -43.92 14.18
N ILE A 668 3.17 -44.78 14.66
CA ILE A 668 1.95 -44.34 15.35
C ILE A 668 2.31 -43.50 16.60
N ALA A 669 3.18 -44.00 17.45
CA ALA A 669 3.60 -43.30 18.67
C ALA A 669 4.27 -41.95 18.37
N LEU A 670 5.03 -41.89 17.26
CA LEU A 670 5.69 -40.65 16.83
C LEU A 670 4.65 -39.63 16.31
N TYR A 671 3.70 -40.04 15.45
CA TYR A 671 2.63 -39.13 15.00
C TYR A 671 1.75 -38.63 16.13
N GLU A 672 1.47 -39.46 17.15
CA GLU A 672 0.78 -39.05 18.37
C GLU A 672 1.52 -37.95 19.14
N THR A 673 2.85 -38.10 19.22
CA THR A 673 3.72 -37.10 19.85
C THR A 673 3.72 -35.80 19.06
N LEU A 674 3.76 -35.88 17.73
CA LEU A 674 3.70 -34.74 16.84
C LEU A 674 2.37 -33.99 16.93
N LEU A 675 1.25 -34.71 16.97
CA LEU A 675 -0.09 -34.09 17.13
C LEU A 675 -0.30 -33.45 18.52
N LYS A 676 0.39 -33.91 19.58
CA LYS A 676 0.40 -33.19 20.88
C LYS A 676 1.11 -31.83 20.76
N ARG A 677 2.14 -31.71 19.90
CA ARG A 677 2.89 -30.46 19.66
C ARG A 677 2.26 -29.57 18.60
N ALA A 678 1.61 -30.17 17.62
CA ALA A 678 0.90 -29.49 16.52
C ALA A 678 -0.50 -30.10 16.31
N PRO A 679 -1.47 -29.79 17.19
CA PRO A 679 -2.81 -30.44 17.16
C PRO A 679 -3.58 -30.18 15.87
N ASP A 680 -3.30 -29.08 15.19
CA ASP A 680 -4.00 -28.63 14.00
C ASP A 680 -3.32 -29.06 12.69
N ASP A 681 -2.24 -29.88 12.75
CA ASP A 681 -1.57 -30.36 11.56
C ASP A 681 -2.37 -31.51 10.90
N ASP A 682 -3.00 -31.18 9.77
CA ASP A 682 -3.83 -32.09 9.01
C ASP A 682 -3.03 -33.26 8.39
N SER A 683 -1.76 -33.07 8.06
CA SER A 683 -0.91 -34.09 7.47
C SER A 683 -0.59 -35.20 8.48
N TYR A 684 -0.23 -34.80 9.73
CA TYR A 684 0.02 -35.78 10.78
C TYR A 684 -1.24 -36.53 11.19
N ALA A 685 -2.39 -35.81 11.28
CA ALA A 685 -3.68 -36.43 11.57
C ALA A 685 -4.08 -37.44 10.48
N ASN A 686 -3.88 -37.11 9.21
CA ASN A 686 -4.14 -37.97 8.08
C ASN A 686 -3.25 -39.24 8.09
N ASN A 687 -1.94 -39.04 8.28
CA ASN A 687 -0.98 -40.16 8.26
C ASN A 687 -1.18 -41.10 9.44
N LEU A 688 -1.48 -40.55 10.61
CA LEU A 688 -1.85 -41.38 11.77
C LEU A 688 -3.14 -42.15 11.51
N ALA A 689 -4.16 -41.53 10.99
CA ALA A 689 -5.44 -42.19 10.66
C ALA A 689 -5.23 -43.33 9.65
N TYR A 690 -4.42 -43.10 8.59
CA TYR A 690 -4.05 -44.16 7.63
C TYR A 690 -3.43 -45.36 8.33
N LEU A 691 -2.45 -45.18 9.22
CA LEU A 691 -1.80 -46.28 9.96
C LEU A 691 -2.79 -47.01 10.87
N LEU A 692 -3.66 -46.29 11.56
CA LEU A 692 -4.68 -46.88 12.42
C LEU A 692 -5.70 -47.70 11.63
N VAL A 693 -6.10 -47.27 10.42
CA VAL A 693 -7.05 -47.95 9.57
C VAL A 693 -6.46 -49.16 8.89
N GLU A 694 -5.29 -49.02 8.26
CA GLU A 694 -4.70 -50.05 7.39
C GLU A 694 -3.80 -51.06 8.13
N MET A 695 -3.13 -50.62 9.19
CA MET A 695 -2.11 -51.43 9.90
C MET A 695 -2.64 -52.02 11.22
N LYS A 696 -3.58 -51.36 11.87
CA LYS A 696 -4.22 -51.88 13.09
C LYS A 696 -5.59 -52.48 12.77
N GLY A 697 -6.52 -51.71 12.23
CA GLY A 697 -7.83 -52.17 11.73
C GLY A 697 -8.80 -52.67 12.83
N ASP A 698 -8.40 -52.71 14.10
CA ASP A 698 -9.29 -53.05 15.22
C ASP A 698 -10.29 -51.90 15.50
N LYS A 699 -11.41 -52.22 16.15
CA LYS A 699 -12.49 -51.25 16.37
C LYS A 699 -12.02 -49.98 17.07
N ALA A 700 -11.18 -50.10 18.08
CA ALA A 700 -10.72 -48.92 18.85
C ALA A 700 -9.81 -48.02 17.98
N SER A 701 -8.95 -48.62 17.16
CA SER A 701 -8.11 -47.90 16.20
C SER A 701 -8.94 -47.21 15.13
N LEU A 702 -9.98 -47.86 14.58
CA LEU A 702 -10.89 -47.25 13.59
C LEU A 702 -11.73 -46.09 14.20
N GLU A 703 -12.23 -46.21 15.41
CA GLU A 703 -12.94 -45.13 16.10
C GLU A 703 -12.05 -43.92 16.36
N ARG A 704 -10.78 -44.17 16.72
CA ARG A 704 -9.78 -43.13 16.89
C ARG A 704 -9.42 -42.44 15.56
N ALA A 705 -9.24 -43.22 14.47
CA ALA A 705 -9.03 -42.71 13.14
C ALA A 705 -10.21 -41.83 12.69
N LEU A 706 -11.45 -42.25 13.01
CA LEU A 706 -12.63 -41.44 12.73
C LEU A 706 -12.59 -40.09 13.46
N ALA A 707 -12.21 -40.08 14.75
CA ALA A 707 -12.10 -38.83 15.50
C ALA A 707 -11.06 -37.88 14.90
N LEU A 708 -9.93 -38.41 14.42
CA LEU A 708 -8.90 -37.63 13.74
C LEU A 708 -9.36 -37.07 12.39
N THR A 709 -10.11 -37.85 11.62
CA THR A 709 -10.52 -37.51 10.26
C THR A 709 -11.80 -36.68 10.16
N GLN A 710 -12.59 -36.55 11.25
CA GLN A 710 -13.80 -35.71 11.27
C GLN A 710 -13.53 -34.24 10.87
N ARG A 711 -12.33 -33.72 11.16
CA ARG A 711 -11.88 -32.38 10.77
C ARG A 711 -11.87 -32.20 9.24
N PHE A 712 -11.79 -33.29 8.48
CA PHE A 712 -11.69 -33.26 7.02
C PHE A 712 -13.06 -33.18 6.31
N LYS A 713 -14.16 -33.17 7.06
CA LYS A 713 -15.51 -33.20 6.50
C LYS A 713 -15.75 -32.10 5.47
N GLU A 714 -15.22 -30.89 5.69
CA GLU A 714 -15.38 -29.77 4.78
C GLU A 714 -14.07 -29.47 3.98
N SER A 715 -13.15 -30.42 3.94
CA SER A 715 -11.89 -30.25 3.21
C SER A 715 -12.11 -30.20 1.71
N ASN A 716 -11.24 -29.42 1.03
CA ASN A 716 -11.11 -29.43 -0.42
C ASN A 716 -10.04 -30.40 -0.93
N ASN A 717 -9.25 -30.99 -0.03
CA ASN A 717 -8.23 -31.98 -0.37
C ASN A 717 -8.88 -33.35 -0.57
N PRO A 718 -8.80 -33.94 -1.78
CA PRO A 718 -9.43 -35.23 -2.08
C PRO A 718 -8.83 -36.39 -1.24
N GLY A 719 -7.54 -36.33 -0.87
CA GLY A 719 -6.89 -37.33 -0.02
C GLY A 719 -7.43 -37.30 1.42
N TYR A 720 -7.67 -36.12 1.97
CA TYR A 720 -8.25 -35.97 3.31
C TYR A 720 -9.71 -36.42 3.35
N LEU A 721 -10.51 -36.11 2.31
CA LEU A 721 -11.87 -36.62 2.16
C LEU A 721 -11.87 -38.15 2.05
N ASP A 722 -10.95 -38.73 1.29
CA ASP A 722 -10.78 -40.17 1.18
C ASP A 722 -10.48 -40.82 2.53
N SER A 723 -9.54 -40.26 3.29
CA SER A 723 -9.19 -40.78 4.62
C SER A 723 -10.38 -40.81 5.58
N LEU A 724 -11.26 -39.77 5.54
CA LEU A 724 -12.51 -39.78 6.31
C LEU A 724 -13.49 -40.85 5.79
N GLY A 725 -13.76 -40.83 4.49
CA GLY A 725 -14.74 -41.74 3.88
C GLY A 725 -14.30 -43.21 3.98
N TRP A 726 -13.00 -43.46 3.82
CA TRP A 726 -12.47 -44.83 3.95
C TRP A 726 -12.50 -45.32 5.40
N THR A 727 -12.21 -44.45 6.37
CA THR A 727 -12.37 -44.79 7.80
C THR A 727 -13.82 -45.14 8.13
N GLN A 728 -14.79 -44.36 7.62
CA GLN A 728 -16.24 -44.66 7.79
C GLN A 728 -16.61 -45.99 7.11
N TYR A 729 -16.06 -46.26 5.92
CA TYR A 729 -16.29 -47.54 5.25
C TYR A 729 -15.80 -48.73 6.09
N LYS A 730 -14.59 -48.65 6.65
CA LYS A 730 -14.01 -49.70 7.50
C LYS A 730 -14.80 -49.93 8.80
N LEU A 731 -15.46 -48.87 9.31
CA LEU A 731 -16.41 -48.94 10.44
C LEU A 731 -17.80 -49.48 10.07
N GLY A 732 -18.05 -49.78 8.78
CA GLY A 732 -19.36 -50.20 8.29
C GLY A 732 -20.39 -49.09 8.12
N GLN A 733 -19.99 -47.82 8.25
CA GLN A 733 -20.83 -46.63 8.09
C GLN A 733 -20.97 -46.23 6.62
N TYR A 734 -21.50 -47.16 5.77
CA TYR A 734 -21.51 -47.01 4.31
C TYR A 734 -22.36 -45.82 3.85
N ALA A 735 -23.44 -45.50 4.56
CA ALA A 735 -24.31 -44.36 4.25
C ALA A 735 -23.58 -43.01 4.40
N ASP A 736 -22.72 -42.89 5.40
CA ASP A 736 -21.92 -41.69 5.66
C ASP A 736 -20.65 -41.62 4.80
N ALA A 737 -20.02 -42.76 4.53
CA ALA A 737 -18.81 -42.86 3.70
C ALA A 737 -19.07 -42.46 2.23
N THR A 738 -20.21 -42.89 1.65
CA THR A 738 -20.48 -42.69 0.22
C THR A 738 -20.46 -41.21 -0.19
N PRO A 739 -21.21 -40.29 0.43
CA PRO A 739 -21.20 -38.87 0.00
C PRO A 739 -19.82 -38.19 0.18
N VAL A 740 -19.04 -38.60 1.16
CA VAL A 740 -17.68 -38.06 1.38
C VAL A 740 -16.73 -38.55 0.26
N LEU A 741 -16.79 -39.85 -0.09
CA LEU A 741 -15.98 -40.41 -1.17
C LEU A 741 -16.43 -39.88 -2.54
N GLU A 742 -17.71 -39.59 -2.75
CA GLU A 742 -18.19 -38.93 -3.97
C GLU A 742 -17.55 -37.54 -4.13
N ARG A 743 -17.48 -36.74 -3.05
CA ARG A 743 -16.79 -35.45 -3.07
C ARG A 743 -15.29 -35.63 -3.38
N ALA A 744 -14.64 -36.62 -2.80
CA ALA A 744 -13.26 -36.93 -3.11
C ALA A 744 -13.04 -37.23 -4.60
N VAL A 745 -13.88 -38.10 -5.19
CA VAL A 745 -13.81 -38.42 -6.62
C VAL A 745 -14.15 -37.21 -7.50
N GLN A 746 -15.11 -36.36 -7.13
CA GLN A 746 -15.41 -35.13 -7.86
C GLN A 746 -14.18 -34.17 -7.93
N ARG A 747 -13.38 -34.13 -6.89
CA ARG A 747 -12.17 -33.30 -6.83
C ARG A 747 -10.99 -33.88 -7.60
N ALA A 748 -10.91 -35.23 -7.65
CA ALA A 748 -9.85 -35.94 -8.38
C ALA A 748 -10.45 -37.13 -9.16
N PRO A 749 -11.19 -36.90 -10.28
CA PRO A 749 -11.97 -37.90 -10.98
C PRO A 749 -11.15 -39.03 -11.63
N ASN A 750 -9.88 -38.77 -11.89
CA ASN A 750 -8.97 -39.71 -12.52
C ASN A 750 -8.10 -40.52 -11.52
N SER A 751 -8.37 -40.43 -10.22
CA SER A 751 -7.64 -41.18 -9.19
C SER A 751 -8.20 -42.58 -9.05
N PRO A 752 -7.44 -43.66 -9.44
CA PRO A 752 -7.93 -45.02 -9.34
C PRO A 752 -8.21 -45.48 -7.91
N LEU A 753 -7.44 -44.97 -6.93
CA LEU A 753 -7.68 -45.30 -5.51
C LEU A 753 -9.03 -44.76 -5.01
N LEU A 754 -9.34 -43.49 -5.32
CA LEU A 754 -10.60 -42.89 -4.92
C LEU A 754 -11.81 -43.58 -5.59
N GLN A 755 -11.65 -43.94 -6.86
CA GLN A 755 -12.66 -44.70 -7.59
C GLN A 755 -12.88 -46.08 -6.96
N LEU A 756 -11.78 -46.76 -6.54
CA LEU A 756 -11.86 -48.04 -5.81
C LEU A 756 -12.63 -47.89 -4.51
N HIS A 757 -12.23 -46.95 -3.64
CA HIS A 757 -12.87 -46.75 -2.36
C HIS A 757 -14.34 -46.37 -2.48
N LEU A 758 -14.69 -45.49 -3.44
CA LEU A 758 -16.10 -45.14 -3.71
C LEU A 758 -16.89 -46.37 -4.25
N GLY A 759 -16.29 -47.12 -5.15
CA GLY A 759 -16.95 -48.31 -5.74
C GLY A 759 -17.24 -49.37 -4.64
N LEU A 760 -16.31 -49.61 -3.73
CA LEU A 760 -16.51 -50.54 -2.61
C LEU A 760 -17.59 -50.03 -1.64
N ALA A 761 -17.59 -48.73 -1.34
CA ALA A 761 -18.59 -48.11 -0.46
C ALA A 761 -20.00 -48.16 -1.06
N LEU A 762 -20.16 -47.86 -2.37
CA LEU A 762 -21.42 -47.96 -3.09
C LEU A 762 -21.94 -49.40 -3.11
N HIS A 763 -21.07 -50.36 -3.33
CA HIS A 763 -21.47 -51.78 -3.33
C HIS A 763 -22.00 -52.20 -1.96
N LYS A 764 -21.31 -51.88 -0.87
CA LYS A 764 -21.76 -52.16 0.50
C LYS A 764 -23.03 -51.42 0.88
N LYS A 765 -23.27 -50.26 0.31
CA LYS A 765 -24.53 -49.51 0.47
C LYS A 765 -25.71 -50.10 -0.34
N GLY A 766 -25.43 -50.97 -1.31
CA GLY A 766 -26.46 -51.58 -2.18
C GLY A 766 -26.66 -50.91 -3.55
N ASP A 767 -25.89 -49.88 -3.88
CA ASP A 767 -25.92 -49.22 -5.20
C ASP A 767 -24.95 -49.95 -6.17
N VAL A 768 -25.36 -51.14 -6.54
CA VAL A 768 -24.52 -52.05 -7.32
C VAL A 768 -24.21 -51.53 -8.72
N ALA A 769 -25.14 -50.85 -9.36
CA ALA A 769 -24.93 -50.31 -10.70
C ALA A 769 -23.82 -49.27 -10.75
N ARG A 770 -23.87 -48.28 -9.87
CA ARG A 770 -22.81 -47.26 -9.78
C ARG A 770 -21.51 -47.83 -9.25
N ALA A 771 -21.56 -48.77 -8.33
CA ALA A 771 -20.37 -49.46 -7.82
C ALA A 771 -19.57 -50.10 -8.95
N GLN A 772 -20.24 -50.87 -9.83
CA GLN A 772 -19.59 -51.52 -10.97
C GLN A 772 -18.90 -50.55 -11.91
N GLU A 773 -19.46 -49.38 -12.14
CA GLU A 773 -18.84 -48.33 -12.97
C GLU A 773 -17.46 -47.89 -12.37
N PHE A 774 -17.42 -47.53 -11.09
CA PHE A 774 -16.22 -47.06 -10.43
C PHE A 774 -15.19 -48.17 -10.21
N LEU A 775 -15.63 -49.39 -9.86
CA LEU A 775 -14.73 -50.54 -9.73
C LEU A 775 -14.05 -50.92 -11.06
N ARG A 776 -14.78 -50.88 -12.19
CA ARG A 776 -14.18 -51.07 -13.53
C ARG A 776 -13.11 -50.03 -13.79
N LYS A 777 -13.38 -48.74 -13.60
CA LYS A 777 -12.38 -47.68 -13.80
C LYS A 777 -11.11 -47.92 -12.96
N ALA A 778 -11.28 -48.34 -11.71
CA ALA A 778 -10.14 -48.66 -10.84
C ALA A 778 -9.34 -49.86 -11.34
N VAL A 779 -9.99 -50.97 -11.76
CA VAL A 779 -9.35 -52.19 -12.28
C VAL A 779 -8.67 -51.89 -13.60
N ASP A 780 -9.34 -51.18 -14.54
CA ASP A 780 -8.82 -50.87 -15.87
C ASP A 780 -7.60 -49.93 -15.83
N SER A 781 -7.39 -49.18 -14.74
CA SER A 781 -6.22 -48.35 -14.53
C SER A 781 -4.89 -49.12 -14.48
N LYS A 782 -4.94 -50.44 -14.26
CA LYS A 782 -3.77 -51.33 -14.07
C LYS A 782 -2.85 -50.89 -12.93
N SER A 783 -3.33 -50.00 -12.05
CA SER A 783 -2.61 -49.57 -10.86
C SER A 783 -2.56 -50.67 -9.80
N LYS A 784 -1.43 -50.79 -9.10
CA LYS A 784 -1.33 -51.70 -7.94
C LYS A 784 -2.01 -51.01 -6.75
N LEU A 785 -3.24 -51.38 -6.44
CA LEU A 785 -4.02 -50.80 -5.35
C LEU A 785 -4.30 -51.84 -4.26
N PRO A 786 -4.31 -51.48 -2.97
CA PRO A 786 -4.84 -52.33 -1.92
C PRO A 786 -6.33 -52.64 -2.22
N ASN A 787 -6.82 -53.81 -1.82
CA ASN A 787 -8.20 -54.24 -2.00
C ASN A 787 -8.66 -54.36 -3.47
N LEU A 788 -7.76 -54.34 -4.47
CA LEU A 788 -8.14 -54.44 -5.87
C LEU A 788 -8.70 -55.84 -6.21
N ASP A 789 -8.30 -56.90 -5.52
CA ASP A 789 -8.83 -58.26 -5.74
C ASP A 789 -10.27 -58.40 -5.24
N GLU A 790 -10.66 -57.67 -4.17
CA GLU A 790 -12.08 -57.57 -3.78
C GLU A 790 -12.91 -56.95 -4.92
N ALA A 791 -12.41 -55.87 -5.52
CA ALA A 791 -13.07 -55.23 -6.66
C ALA A 791 -13.26 -56.18 -7.85
N LYS A 792 -12.24 -56.97 -8.20
CA LYS A 792 -12.33 -57.98 -9.29
C LYS A 792 -13.35 -59.05 -8.97
N LEU A 793 -13.37 -59.55 -7.73
CA LEU A 793 -14.37 -60.52 -7.29
C LEU A 793 -15.81 -59.99 -7.42
N LEU A 794 -16.03 -58.75 -6.97
CA LEU A 794 -17.35 -58.11 -7.06
C LEU A 794 -17.80 -57.84 -8.49
N LEU A 795 -16.88 -57.55 -9.40
CA LEU A 795 -17.17 -57.38 -10.84
C LEU A 795 -17.45 -58.73 -11.54
N ALA A 796 -16.97 -59.86 -11.01
CA ALA A 796 -17.19 -61.19 -11.53
C ALA A 796 -18.52 -61.81 -11.05
N GLN A 797 -19.09 -61.31 -9.96
CA GLN A 797 -20.41 -61.71 -9.47
C GLN A 797 -21.46 -60.99 -10.30
N LYS A 798 -22.22 -61.77 -11.14
CA LYS A 798 -23.31 -61.26 -12.02
C LYS A 798 -24.52 -60.79 -11.23
#